data_8d1ef5b02a08dd7ddccfe197457e440c
#
_entry.id   8d1ef5b02a08dd7ddccfe197457e440c
#
_cell.length_a   1.000
_cell.length_b   1.000
_cell.length_c   1.000
_cell.angle_alpha   90.00
_cell.angle_beta   90.00
_cell.angle_gamma   90.00
#
_symmetry.space_group_name_H-M   'P 1'
#
loop_
_entity.id
_entity.type
_entity.pdbx_description
1 polymer ?
#
loop_
_entity_poly.entity_id
_entity_poly.type
_entity_poly.pdbx_seq_one_letter_code
_entity_poly.pdbx_strand_id
1 'polypeptide(L)'
;MKEVYPLYLDERAYTVLKTIVNNPAITGKEVEMSLQLSRKQLSYTIEKINDYLQDNGTPKIERLRTGKFIIPVAVIEQYQTEEIAGDGTTYIYTDKERGLLIFLMLLCIREELSIYHFTSKLEISKNTFLTDLKKLEQRLEDYHLEVSYSRQEGYHLVGSEYAKREMMITSIRGILKIPKGKDTIMDICQISEEMMEQVEKQISMIEERLQVRFTDERLKELPLIMCLTIIRTQKGRILRELPETFQHIAGTKEYSVMLEFAKEYGITWQTEKLFLTAQIQISNFHTLQGKDSSQEEELMKASEEVIVNFENLICVTINERETLLEALFQHIKPAFYRMKYHYHIEQSILDMVLPQYASLHAVVRKSIGPVEKLVGVEVPDEELVYITALFGAWLRREGILELAPEAKKRAVVVCANGISVSNFLYFTLKELFPEIDFIACLSMRDFATYDETKFDIVFTMVRLETAKTQFVVKPFLDETSKMKFREKVMGELVGIVPHKLDVPTLLNVVRKYADIKDEEALKREFAAALNPETEEEKSDNVRTKFQIGLKDVLVEETIQVLDHVLPWEDAIQTVAKPLLDRGDITERYVQKAIDNIKADKPFIMIADGVIIAHAGVDDGAKRVCLSLLTMPERTDVYGYMEADVVIMIGTPEPTKH
;
A
#
# COMPACT_ATOMS: atom_id res chain seq x y z
N MET A 1 48.92 17.98 -14.88
CA MET A 1 48.19 16.94 -14.13
C MET A 1 46.82 17.53 -13.77
N LYS A 2 45.76 17.03 -14.37
CA LYS A 2 44.42 17.38 -13.89
C LYS A 2 44.23 16.69 -12.53
N GLU A 3 43.98 17.44 -11.49
CA GLU A 3 43.55 16.89 -10.20
C GLU A 3 42.31 16.08 -10.49
N VAL A 4 42.40 14.76 -10.34
CA VAL A 4 41.26 13.85 -10.42
C VAL A 4 40.58 13.95 -9.07
N TYR A 5 39.54 14.76 -9.00
CA TYR A 5 38.64 14.73 -7.85
C TYR A 5 37.90 13.39 -7.89
N PRO A 6 37.87 12.64 -6.79
CA PRO A 6 37.08 11.40 -6.74
C PRO A 6 35.62 11.71 -7.04
N LEU A 7 35.00 10.94 -7.94
CA LEU A 7 33.57 11.07 -8.30
C LEU A 7 32.73 10.51 -7.18
N TYR A 8 31.74 11.27 -6.74
CA TYR A 8 30.83 10.92 -5.64
C TYR A 8 29.41 10.75 -6.15
N LEU A 9 28.67 9.77 -5.58
CA LEU A 9 27.23 9.66 -5.75
C LEU A 9 26.51 10.57 -4.72
N ASP A 10 25.72 11.53 -5.20
CA ASP A 10 24.77 12.23 -4.35
C ASP A 10 23.49 11.41 -4.13
N GLU A 11 22.62 11.86 -3.22
CA GLU A 11 21.34 11.20 -2.90
C GLU A 11 20.54 10.86 -4.16
N ARG A 12 20.43 11.79 -5.10
CA ARG A 12 19.68 11.58 -6.34
C ARG A 12 20.30 10.47 -7.19
N ALA A 13 21.61 10.49 -7.38
CA ALA A 13 22.31 9.48 -8.16
C ALA A 13 22.22 8.11 -7.48
N TYR A 14 22.36 8.07 -6.16
CA TYR A 14 22.18 6.86 -5.37
C TYR A 14 20.76 6.31 -5.47
N THR A 15 19.74 7.14 -5.29
CA THR A 15 18.32 6.75 -5.37
C THR A 15 17.97 6.24 -6.77
N VAL A 16 18.44 6.92 -7.82
CA VAL A 16 18.23 6.49 -9.21
C VAL A 16 18.91 5.14 -9.47
N LEU A 17 20.17 4.97 -9.05
CA LEU A 17 20.92 3.72 -9.21
C LEU A 17 20.18 2.57 -8.49
N LYS A 18 19.80 2.75 -7.23
CA LYS A 18 19.06 1.75 -6.43
C LYS A 18 17.71 1.41 -7.06
N THR A 19 16.98 2.40 -7.54
CA THR A 19 15.68 2.18 -8.21
C THR A 19 15.83 1.33 -9.48
N ILE A 20 16.85 1.62 -10.30
CA ILE A 20 17.09 0.89 -11.55
C ILE A 20 17.61 -0.53 -11.29
N VAL A 21 18.48 -0.71 -10.30
CA VAL A 21 19.05 -2.03 -9.96
C VAL A 21 18.01 -2.95 -9.33
N ASN A 22 17.16 -2.42 -8.46
CA ASN A 22 16.10 -3.20 -7.81
C ASN A 22 14.92 -3.50 -8.76
N ASN A 23 14.75 -2.72 -9.82
CA ASN A 23 13.76 -2.96 -10.85
C ASN A 23 14.39 -2.82 -12.25
N PRO A 24 15.12 -3.84 -12.74
CA PRO A 24 15.81 -3.79 -14.04
C PRO A 24 14.88 -3.60 -15.25
N ALA A 25 13.57 -3.86 -15.09
CA ALA A 25 12.58 -3.67 -16.13
C ALA A 25 12.05 -2.24 -16.22
N ILE A 26 12.35 -1.38 -15.24
CA ILE A 26 11.87 0.00 -15.16
C ILE A 26 12.33 0.83 -16.36
N THR A 27 11.43 1.68 -16.88
CA THR A 27 11.75 2.60 -17.97
C THR A 27 12.18 3.96 -17.42
N GLY A 28 12.92 4.71 -18.21
CA GLY A 28 13.31 6.08 -17.83
C GLY A 28 12.13 7.00 -17.53
N LYS A 29 10.97 6.77 -18.18
CA LYS A 29 9.76 7.55 -17.93
C LYS A 29 9.12 7.23 -16.57
N GLU A 30 9.17 5.96 -16.17
CA GLU A 30 8.72 5.53 -14.85
C GLU A 30 9.64 6.04 -13.75
N VAL A 31 10.97 6.05 -13.96
CA VAL A 31 11.92 6.69 -13.03
C VAL A 31 11.69 8.20 -12.95
N GLU A 32 11.44 8.88 -14.09
CA GLU A 32 11.11 10.31 -14.13
C GLU A 32 9.86 10.62 -13.29
N MET A 33 8.82 9.77 -13.38
CA MET A 33 7.57 9.93 -12.62
C MET A 33 7.74 9.58 -11.14
N SER A 34 8.33 8.42 -10.83
CA SER A 34 8.45 7.94 -9.45
C SER A 34 9.34 8.82 -8.58
N LEU A 35 10.39 9.42 -9.16
CA LEU A 35 11.34 10.27 -8.46
C LEU A 35 11.13 11.77 -8.74
N GLN A 36 10.04 12.13 -9.42
CA GLN A 36 9.69 13.50 -9.79
C GLN A 36 10.84 14.24 -10.51
N LEU A 37 11.54 13.55 -11.40
CA LEU A 37 12.68 14.08 -12.14
C LEU A 37 12.27 14.53 -13.55
N SER A 38 12.79 15.65 -14.01
CA SER A 38 12.73 15.97 -15.43
C SER A 38 13.65 15.06 -16.24
N ARG A 39 13.32 14.86 -17.52
CA ARG A 39 14.14 14.06 -18.44
C ARG A 39 15.61 14.51 -18.49
N LYS A 40 15.86 15.83 -18.38
CA LYS A 40 17.22 16.39 -18.34
C LYS A 40 17.96 16.00 -17.05
N GLN A 41 17.25 16.07 -15.92
CA GLN A 41 17.81 15.67 -14.62
C GLN A 41 18.13 14.19 -14.59
N LEU A 42 17.24 13.31 -15.06
CA LEU A 42 17.53 11.89 -15.14
C LEU A 42 18.71 11.58 -16.04
N SER A 43 18.78 12.20 -17.24
CA SER A 43 19.91 11.98 -18.16
C SER A 43 21.24 12.41 -17.55
N TYR A 44 21.29 13.56 -16.90
CA TYR A 44 22.48 14.03 -16.18
C TYR A 44 22.86 13.10 -15.02
N THR A 45 21.85 12.62 -14.28
CA THR A 45 22.07 11.69 -13.16
C THR A 45 22.61 10.35 -13.63
N ILE A 46 22.11 9.80 -14.75
CA ILE A 46 22.64 8.55 -15.35
C ILE A 46 24.08 8.74 -15.85
N GLU A 47 24.39 9.88 -16.44
CA GLU A 47 25.77 10.20 -16.85
C GLU A 47 26.71 10.22 -15.64
N LYS A 48 26.31 10.89 -14.57
CA LYS A 48 27.06 10.92 -13.30
C LYS A 48 27.23 9.52 -12.68
N ILE A 49 26.16 8.69 -12.70
CA ILE A 49 26.26 7.29 -12.26
C ILE A 49 27.25 6.52 -13.12
N ASN A 50 27.22 6.69 -14.43
CA ASN A 50 28.11 6.00 -15.35
C ASN A 50 29.58 6.40 -15.19
N ASP A 51 29.86 7.67 -14.91
CA ASP A 51 31.19 8.14 -14.59
C ASP A 51 31.71 7.50 -13.31
N TYR A 52 30.84 7.46 -12.28
CA TYR A 52 31.12 6.80 -11.01
C TYR A 52 31.37 5.28 -11.19
N LEU A 53 30.55 4.58 -11.98
CA LEU A 53 30.71 3.15 -12.27
C LEU A 53 32.05 2.88 -12.96
N GLN A 54 32.43 3.74 -13.93
CA GLN A 54 33.73 3.62 -14.64
C GLN A 54 34.94 3.81 -13.72
N ASP A 55 34.89 4.79 -12.82
CA ASP A 55 35.97 5.04 -11.86
C ASP A 55 36.16 3.87 -10.89
N ASN A 56 35.08 3.13 -10.61
CA ASN A 56 35.10 1.90 -9.79
C ASN A 56 35.32 0.62 -10.61
N GLY A 57 35.70 0.74 -11.90
CA GLY A 57 35.96 -0.41 -12.76
C GLY A 57 34.76 -1.23 -13.17
N THR A 58 33.55 -0.69 -12.99
CA THR A 58 32.28 -1.34 -13.29
C THR A 58 31.72 -0.85 -14.64
N PRO A 59 31.10 -1.73 -15.46
CA PRO A 59 30.53 -1.34 -16.75
C PRO A 59 29.41 -0.31 -16.63
N LYS A 60 29.22 0.52 -17.66
CA LYS A 60 28.18 1.55 -17.74
C LYS A 60 26.77 0.95 -17.89
N ILE A 61 25.79 1.65 -17.35
CA ILE A 61 24.37 1.44 -17.62
C ILE A 61 24.03 2.17 -18.93
N GLU A 62 23.46 1.45 -19.89
CA GLU A 62 23.02 2.02 -21.16
C GLU A 62 21.52 2.30 -21.14
N ARG A 63 21.10 3.39 -21.83
CA ARG A 63 19.67 3.69 -22.02
C ARG A 63 19.30 3.51 -23.48
N LEU A 64 18.40 2.57 -23.76
CA LEU A 64 17.87 2.32 -25.10
C LEU A 64 16.97 3.47 -25.58
N ARG A 65 16.80 3.58 -26.90
CA ARG A 65 15.85 4.54 -27.51
C ARG A 65 14.40 4.31 -27.05
N THR A 66 14.07 3.09 -26.65
CA THR A 66 12.77 2.71 -26.05
C THR A 66 12.58 3.24 -24.64
N GLY A 67 13.61 3.81 -24.02
CA GLY A 67 13.59 4.29 -22.63
C GLY A 67 13.95 3.23 -21.60
N LYS A 68 14.15 1.96 -21.97
CA LYS A 68 14.61 0.88 -21.06
C LYS A 68 16.10 1.02 -20.77
N PHE A 69 16.54 0.55 -19.61
CA PHE A 69 17.94 0.48 -19.22
C PHE A 69 18.50 -0.91 -19.51
N ILE A 70 19.75 -0.97 -19.99
CA ILE A 70 20.56 -2.18 -20.02
C ILE A 70 21.54 -2.06 -18.84
N ILE A 71 21.35 -2.90 -17.85
CA ILE A 71 22.13 -2.91 -16.62
C ILE A 71 23.05 -4.13 -16.69
N PRO A 72 24.38 -3.96 -16.70
CA PRO A 72 25.31 -5.08 -16.64
C PRO A 72 25.10 -5.91 -15.36
N VAL A 73 25.23 -7.24 -15.48
CA VAL A 73 25.08 -8.16 -14.34
C VAL A 73 26.01 -7.78 -13.19
N ALA A 74 27.24 -7.38 -13.49
CA ALA A 74 28.20 -6.91 -12.50
C ALA A 74 27.69 -5.70 -11.67
N VAL A 75 26.91 -4.80 -12.29
CA VAL A 75 26.29 -3.67 -11.58
C VAL A 75 25.16 -4.18 -10.66
N ILE A 76 24.37 -5.15 -11.15
CA ILE A 76 23.30 -5.74 -10.35
C ILE A 76 23.90 -6.46 -9.14
N GLU A 77 24.88 -7.34 -9.35
CA GLU A 77 25.52 -8.11 -8.27
C GLU A 77 26.17 -7.22 -7.22
N GLN A 78 26.82 -6.13 -7.67
CA GLN A 78 27.53 -5.21 -6.77
C GLN A 78 26.58 -4.30 -5.99
N TYR A 79 25.45 -3.88 -6.59
CA TYR A 79 24.59 -2.84 -6.04
C TYR A 79 23.17 -3.31 -5.65
N GLN A 80 22.86 -4.59 -5.78
CA GLN A 80 21.58 -5.18 -5.35
C GLN A 80 21.58 -5.51 -3.84
N THR A 81 22.73 -5.79 -3.25
CA THR A 81 22.88 -5.91 -1.80
C THR A 81 22.91 -4.54 -1.14
N GLU A 82 22.40 -4.42 0.10
CA GLU A 82 22.27 -3.15 0.83
C GLU A 82 23.60 -2.40 1.10
N GLU A 83 24.73 -3.00 0.76
CA GLU A 83 26.09 -2.46 0.96
C GLU A 83 26.65 -1.83 -0.34
N ILE A 84 26.11 -0.68 -0.73
CA ILE A 84 26.62 0.09 -1.89
C ILE A 84 27.88 0.92 -1.54
N ALA A 85 28.50 0.72 -0.42
CA ALA A 85 29.71 1.44 -0.07
C ALA A 85 30.89 0.47 0.05
N GLY A 86 31.48 0.12 -1.08
CA GLY A 86 32.86 -0.37 -1.12
C GLY A 86 33.82 0.62 -0.44
N ASP A 87 34.89 0.11 0.17
CA ASP A 87 35.96 0.88 0.81
C ASP A 87 36.48 1.96 -0.18
N GLY A 88 36.11 3.23 0.03
CA GLY A 88 36.60 4.37 -0.77
C GLY A 88 35.55 5.33 -1.33
N THR A 89 34.25 5.10 -1.19
CA THR A 89 33.24 6.04 -1.67
C THR A 89 32.75 6.99 -0.59
N THR A 90 33.02 8.27 -0.76
CA THR A 90 32.48 9.32 0.14
C THR A 90 31.08 9.70 -0.33
N TYR A 91 30.05 9.39 0.46
CA TYR A 91 28.69 9.84 0.22
C TYR A 91 28.56 11.33 0.58
N ILE A 92 27.95 12.14 -0.31
CA ILE A 92 27.70 13.56 -0.02
C ILE A 92 26.33 13.71 0.63
N TYR A 93 26.33 14.02 1.91
CA TYR A 93 25.11 14.26 2.67
C TYR A 93 24.33 15.48 2.14
N THR A 94 23.01 15.35 2.05
CA THR A 94 22.11 16.47 1.81
C THR A 94 22.06 17.41 3.02
N ASP A 95 21.51 18.59 2.85
CA ASP A 95 21.30 19.54 3.96
C ASP A 95 20.41 18.95 5.08
N LYS A 96 19.41 18.15 4.70
CA LYS A 96 18.52 17.43 5.63
C LYS A 96 19.30 16.39 6.45
N GLU A 97 20.08 15.57 5.78
CA GLU A 97 20.90 14.53 6.42
C GLU A 97 21.98 15.13 7.31
N ARG A 98 22.67 16.17 6.84
CA ARG A 98 23.64 16.89 7.68
C ARG A 98 22.99 17.49 8.92
N GLY A 99 21.77 18.02 8.82
CA GLY A 99 21.01 18.49 9.98
C GLY A 99 20.80 17.37 11.04
N LEU A 100 20.45 16.16 10.61
CA LEU A 100 20.30 15.00 11.52
C LEU A 100 21.63 14.60 12.16
N LEU A 101 22.72 14.62 11.39
CA LEU A 101 24.07 14.33 11.91
C LEU A 101 24.54 15.40 12.91
N ILE A 102 24.31 16.69 12.63
CA ILE A 102 24.57 17.80 13.56
C ILE A 102 23.81 17.59 14.86
N PHE A 103 22.54 17.20 14.79
CA PHE A 103 21.73 16.90 15.97
C PHE A 103 22.33 15.75 16.81
N LEU A 104 22.73 14.64 16.17
CA LEU A 104 23.37 13.53 16.89
C LEU A 104 24.72 13.95 17.54
N MET A 105 25.52 14.77 16.87
CA MET A 105 26.74 15.31 17.43
C MET A 105 26.42 16.14 18.68
N LEU A 106 25.44 17.05 18.63
CA LEU A 106 24.98 17.85 19.77
C LEU A 106 24.43 17.00 20.91
N LEU A 107 23.83 15.86 20.61
CA LEU A 107 23.23 14.95 21.57
C LEU A 107 24.23 14.08 22.29
N CYS A 108 25.24 13.55 21.56
CA CYS A 108 26.11 12.46 22.01
C CYS A 108 27.49 12.92 22.48
N ILE A 109 28.07 13.96 21.85
CA ILE A 109 29.43 14.41 22.13
C ILE A 109 29.44 15.27 23.42
N ARG A 110 30.41 15.02 24.30
CA ARG A 110 30.53 15.71 25.60
C ARG A 110 31.43 16.92 25.58
N GLU A 111 32.33 16.98 24.61
CA GLU A 111 33.29 18.07 24.49
C GLU A 111 32.59 19.38 24.11
N GLU A 112 33.22 20.51 24.39
CA GLU A 112 32.74 21.82 23.98
C GLU A 112 32.70 21.91 22.45
N LEU A 113 31.52 21.66 21.87
CA LEU A 113 31.36 21.63 20.44
C LEU A 113 31.51 23.03 19.84
N SER A 114 32.54 23.21 19.01
CA SER A 114 32.76 24.41 18.22
C SER A 114 32.41 24.16 16.75
N ILE A 115 32.33 25.22 15.96
CA ILE A 115 32.12 25.13 14.50
C ILE A 115 33.13 24.18 13.85
N TYR A 116 34.38 24.16 14.35
CA TYR A 116 35.42 23.31 13.81
C TYR A 116 35.09 21.82 13.89
N HIS A 117 34.49 21.37 14.99
CA HIS A 117 34.11 19.95 15.18
C HIS A 117 33.07 19.51 14.11
N PHE A 118 32.07 20.36 13.83
CA PHE A 118 31.06 20.06 12.81
C PHE A 118 31.62 20.11 11.40
N THR A 119 32.37 21.19 11.08
CA THR A 119 32.92 21.36 9.74
C THR A 119 33.98 20.30 9.40
N SER A 120 34.80 19.89 10.38
CA SER A 120 35.78 18.83 10.19
C SER A 120 35.13 17.45 10.05
N LYS A 121 34.11 17.13 10.89
CA LYS A 121 33.45 15.82 10.85
C LYS A 121 32.59 15.61 9.60
N LEU A 122 31.92 16.68 9.15
CA LEU A 122 31.03 16.63 8.00
C LEU A 122 31.68 17.09 6.68
N GLU A 123 32.93 17.47 6.72
CA GLU A 123 33.72 17.98 5.57
C GLU A 123 33.04 19.14 4.83
N ILE A 124 32.45 20.08 5.58
CA ILE A 124 31.69 21.21 5.03
C ILE A 124 32.30 22.57 5.41
N SER A 125 31.93 23.61 4.64
CA SER A 125 32.32 24.97 4.98
C SER A 125 31.55 25.52 6.20
N LYS A 126 32.14 26.52 6.86
CA LYS A 126 31.46 27.25 7.96
C LYS A 126 30.10 27.81 7.54
N ASN A 127 30.01 28.37 6.32
CA ASN A 127 28.75 28.94 5.82
C ASN A 127 27.68 27.85 5.61
N THR A 128 28.07 26.69 5.09
CA THR A 128 27.20 25.53 4.93
C THR A 128 26.67 25.07 6.29
N PHE A 129 27.57 24.91 7.30
CA PHE A 129 27.18 24.56 8.66
C PHE A 129 26.14 25.52 9.25
N LEU A 130 26.37 26.84 9.15
CA LEU A 130 25.43 27.84 9.70
C LEU A 130 24.07 27.80 9.00
N THR A 131 24.05 27.50 7.71
CA THR A 131 22.80 27.34 6.95
C THR A 131 22.06 26.09 7.38
N ASP A 132 22.76 24.97 7.53
CA ASP A 132 22.20 23.70 7.96
C ASP A 132 21.72 23.77 9.41
N LEU A 133 22.48 24.45 10.29
CA LEU A 133 22.09 24.68 11.67
C LEU A 133 20.77 25.44 11.77
N LYS A 134 20.62 26.52 10.99
CA LYS A 134 19.36 27.28 10.95
C LYS A 134 18.18 26.45 10.50
N LYS A 135 18.36 25.54 9.54
CA LYS A 135 17.31 24.60 9.10
C LYS A 135 17.01 23.55 10.17
N LEU A 136 18.02 23.12 10.91
CA LEU A 136 17.84 22.22 12.05
C LEU A 136 17.05 22.92 13.16
N GLU A 137 17.39 24.17 13.52
CA GLU A 137 16.68 24.94 14.54
C GLU A 137 15.18 25.03 14.23
N GLN A 138 14.79 25.30 12.97
CA GLN A 138 13.39 25.31 12.56
C GLN A 138 12.67 23.98 12.82
N ARG A 139 13.36 22.84 12.65
CA ARG A 139 12.78 21.52 12.94
C ARG A 139 12.71 21.23 14.43
N LEU A 140 13.66 21.75 15.20
CA LEU A 140 13.72 21.54 16.64
C LEU A 140 12.59 22.30 17.35
N GLU A 141 12.02 23.36 16.74
CA GLU A 141 10.83 24.06 17.25
C GLU A 141 9.64 23.11 17.44
N ASP A 142 9.43 22.17 16.51
CA ASP A 142 8.36 21.16 16.57
C ASP A 142 8.49 20.24 17.81
N TYR A 143 9.72 20.06 18.29
CA TYR A 143 10.06 19.26 19.48
C TYR A 143 10.26 20.12 20.75
N HIS A 144 10.04 21.42 20.68
CA HIS A 144 10.36 22.35 21.77
C HIS A 144 11.82 22.24 22.24
N LEU A 145 12.73 22.09 21.28
CA LEU A 145 14.17 22.05 21.46
C LEU A 145 14.82 23.29 20.85
N GLU A 146 15.93 23.72 21.45
CA GLU A 146 16.71 24.87 21.00
C GLU A 146 18.20 24.52 20.99
N VAL A 147 18.97 25.07 20.04
CA VAL A 147 20.41 25.03 20.04
C VAL A 147 20.93 26.34 20.68
N SER A 148 21.69 26.21 21.73
CA SER A 148 22.34 27.35 22.39
C SER A 148 23.87 27.31 22.23
N TYR A 149 24.50 28.46 22.25
CA TYR A 149 25.95 28.58 22.20
C TYR A 149 26.47 29.46 23.35
N SER A 150 27.40 28.94 24.10
CA SER A 150 28.16 29.72 25.06
C SER A 150 29.66 29.49 24.87
N ARG A 151 30.49 30.45 25.38
CA ARG A 151 31.95 30.28 25.29
C ARG A 151 32.48 29.14 26.19
N GLN A 152 31.72 28.78 27.23
CA GLN A 152 32.10 27.76 28.18
C GLN A 152 31.62 26.34 27.81
N GLU A 153 30.49 26.24 27.13
CA GLU A 153 29.85 24.95 26.84
C GLU A 153 29.82 24.63 25.35
N GLY A 154 30.25 25.56 24.49
CA GLY A 154 30.11 25.43 23.05
C GLY A 154 28.65 25.37 22.61
N TYR A 155 28.38 24.72 21.47
CA TYR A 155 27.04 24.43 21.00
C TYR A 155 26.43 23.27 21.79
N HIS A 156 25.24 23.47 22.33
CA HIS A 156 24.52 22.46 23.11
C HIS A 156 23.01 22.55 22.94
N LEU A 157 22.31 21.42 23.20
CA LEU A 157 20.84 21.32 23.11
C LEU A 157 20.17 21.72 24.43
N VAL A 158 19.22 22.64 24.34
CA VAL A 158 18.32 23.04 25.44
C VAL A 158 16.96 22.40 25.21
N GLY A 159 16.27 21.99 26.29
CA GLY A 159 14.96 21.36 26.26
C GLY A 159 14.91 20.06 27.09
N SER A 160 13.72 19.46 27.15
CA SER A 160 13.48 18.25 27.96
C SER A 160 14.27 17.04 27.42
N GLU A 161 14.65 16.13 28.30
CA GLU A 161 15.31 14.89 27.88
C GLU A 161 14.40 14.00 27.04
N TYR A 162 13.08 14.04 27.32
CA TYR A 162 12.09 13.33 26.54
C TYR A 162 12.08 13.81 25.06
N ALA A 163 11.95 15.10 24.84
CA ALA A 163 11.99 15.70 23.51
C ALA A 163 13.30 15.41 22.76
N LYS A 164 14.44 15.42 23.46
CA LYS A 164 15.74 15.03 22.88
C LYS A 164 15.74 13.59 22.39
N ARG A 165 15.07 12.67 23.11
CA ARG A 165 14.98 11.28 22.68
C ARG A 165 13.99 11.05 21.56
N GLU A 166 12.91 11.79 21.50
CA GLU A 166 12.00 11.74 20.33
C GLU A 166 12.75 12.16 19.06
N MET A 167 13.43 13.30 19.09
CA MET A 167 14.25 13.75 17.95
C MET A 167 15.43 12.79 17.66
N MET A 168 15.98 12.13 18.68
CA MET A 168 17.01 11.09 18.52
C MET A 168 16.48 9.91 17.69
N ILE A 169 15.30 9.42 18.00
CA ILE A 169 14.66 8.31 17.24
C ILE A 169 14.43 8.71 15.80
N THR A 170 13.88 9.90 15.57
CA THR A 170 13.70 10.50 14.25
C THR A 170 15.02 10.60 13.46
N SER A 171 16.09 11.03 14.15
CA SER A 171 17.42 11.15 13.56
C SER A 171 18.03 9.79 13.18
N ILE A 172 17.92 8.80 14.06
CA ILE A 172 18.37 7.42 13.80
C ILE A 172 17.68 6.90 12.54
N ARG A 173 16.34 6.98 12.45
CA ARG A 173 15.56 6.55 11.29
C ARG A 173 16.00 7.22 10.01
N GLY A 174 16.19 8.54 10.05
CA GLY A 174 16.64 9.31 8.88
C GLY A 174 18.03 8.90 8.41
N ILE A 175 18.97 8.67 9.33
CA ILE A 175 20.36 8.34 9.02
C ILE A 175 20.50 6.87 8.60
N LEU A 176 19.69 5.94 9.11
CA LEU A 176 19.71 4.55 8.67
C LEU A 176 19.32 4.34 7.18
N LYS A 177 18.73 5.35 6.55
CA LYS A 177 18.43 5.35 5.10
C LYS A 177 19.64 5.70 4.24
N ILE A 178 20.68 6.24 4.84
CA ILE A 178 21.91 6.65 4.15
C ILE A 178 22.87 5.46 4.08
N PRO A 179 23.70 5.36 3.04
CA PRO A 179 24.77 4.36 3.00
C PRO A 179 25.67 4.44 4.24
N LYS A 180 26.00 3.29 4.84
CA LYS A 180 26.77 3.21 6.10
C LYS A 180 26.16 4.01 7.27
N GLY A 181 24.85 4.25 7.25
CA GLY A 181 24.18 5.04 8.28
C GLY A 181 24.34 4.47 9.68
N LYS A 182 24.28 3.12 9.85
CA LYS A 182 24.56 2.44 11.13
C LYS A 182 25.95 2.78 11.64
N ASP A 183 26.99 2.61 10.81
CA ASP A 183 28.38 2.87 11.18
C ASP A 183 28.60 4.35 11.51
N THR A 184 27.97 5.25 10.74
CA THR A 184 28.01 6.69 11.01
C THR A 184 27.41 7.05 12.36
N ILE A 185 26.28 6.43 12.74
CA ILE A 185 25.68 6.64 14.07
C ILE A 185 26.59 6.10 15.16
N MET A 186 27.12 4.87 14.99
CA MET A 186 28.00 4.25 15.95
C MET A 186 29.26 5.09 16.21
N ASP A 187 29.86 5.62 15.15
CA ASP A 187 31.06 6.46 15.24
C ASP A 187 30.77 7.82 15.92
N ILE A 188 29.73 8.55 15.52
CA ILE A 188 29.36 9.84 16.12
C ILE A 188 28.97 9.68 17.59
N CYS A 189 28.23 8.64 17.91
CA CYS A 189 27.69 8.41 19.25
C CYS A 189 28.62 7.58 20.15
N GLN A 190 29.76 7.14 19.62
CA GLN A 190 30.76 6.32 20.31
C GLN A 190 30.16 5.01 20.84
N ILE A 191 29.36 4.32 20.02
CA ILE A 191 28.82 3.00 20.32
C ILE A 191 29.85 1.97 19.87
N SER A 192 30.37 1.13 20.79
CA SER A 192 31.30 0.06 20.43
C SER A 192 30.57 -1.12 19.78
N GLU A 193 31.26 -1.87 18.92
CA GLU A 193 30.73 -3.10 18.33
C GLU A 193 30.30 -4.11 19.42
N GLU A 194 31.10 -4.26 20.49
CA GLU A 194 30.79 -5.14 21.63
C GLU A 194 29.45 -4.75 22.30
N MET A 195 29.19 -3.45 22.48
CA MET A 195 27.94 -2.97 23.06
C MET A 195 26.80 -3.25 22.15
N MET A 196 26.98 -3.04 20.86
CA MET A 196 25.97 -3.29 19.84
C MET A 196 25.57 -4.77 19.80
N GLU A 197 26.56 -5.69 19.73
CA GLU A 197 26.33 -7.14 19.72
C GLU A 197 25.63 -7.61 21.01
N GLN A 198 26.01 -7.07 22.16
CA GLN A 198 25.36 -7.40 23.42
C GLN A 198 23.90 -6.98 23.44
N VAL A 199 23.57 -5.78 22.96
CA VAL A 199 22.20 -5.30 22.91
C VAL A 199 21.39 -6.07 21.86
N GLU A 200 21.94 -6.38 20.69
CA GLU A 200 21.28 -7.22 19.66
C GLU A 200 20.94 -8.61 20.22
N LYS A 201 21.85 -9.22 20.99
CA LYS A 201 21.60 -10.49 21.69
C LYS A 201 20.46 -10.37 22.71
N GLN A 202 20.44 -9.28 23.48
CA GLN A 202 19.35 -9.04 24.44
C GLN A 202 18.00 -8.84 23.74
N ILE A 203 17.98 -8.18 22.59
CA ILE A 203 16.75 -8.04 21.79
C ILE A 203 16.26 -9.41 21.31
N SER A 204 17.15 -10.29 20.86
CA SER A 204 16.78 -11.67 20.50
C SER A 204 16.17 -12.44 21.68
N MET A 205 16.69 -12.26 22.90
CA MET A 205 16.11 -12.84 24.12
C MET A 205 14.75 -12.23 24.46
N ILE A 206 14.54 -10.93 24.20
CA ILE A 206 13.24 -10.26 24.35
C ILE A 206 12.22 -10.86 23.37
N GLU A 207 12.60 -11.06 22.10
CA GLU A 207 11.75 -11.72 21.11
C GLU A 207 11.29 -13.11 21.55
N GLU A 208 12.23 -13.92 22.06
CA GLU A 208 11.95 -15.26 22.55
C GLU A 208 10.96 -15.26 23.72
N ARG A 209 11.16 -14.37 24.71
CA ARG A 209 10.32 -14.30 25.91
C ARG A 209 8.94 -13.73 25.65
N LEU A 210 8.85 -12.77 24.75
CA LEU A 210 7.58 -12.18 24.33
C LEU A 210 6.87 -13.02 23.28
N GLN A 211 7.54 -14.02 22.68
CA GLN A 211 7.06 -14.82 21.55
C GLN A 211 6.67 -13.95 20.37
N VAL A 212 7.49 -12.95 20.05
CA VAL A 212 7.31 -12.03 18.93
C VAL A 212 8.50 -12.12 17.98
N ARG A 213 8.31 -11.65 16.75
CA ARG A 213 9.39 -11.42 15.78
C ARG A 213 9.28 -10.00 15.27
N PHE A 214 10.25 -9.16 15.61
CA PHE A 214 10.32 -7.80 15.10
C PHE A 214 10.57 -7.79 13.59
N THR A 215 10.15 -6.73 12.92
CA THR A 215 10.47 -6.51 11.51
C THR A 215 11.96 -6.22 11.34
N ASP A 216 12.53 -6.56 10.17
CA ASP A 216 13.96 -6.30 9.87
C ASP A 216 14.30 -4.81 10.00
N GLU A 217 13.38 -3.93 9.60
CA GLU A 217 13.54 -2.48 9.77
C GLU A 217 13.67 -2.11 11.25
N ARG A 218 12.85 -2.70 12.12
CA ARG A 218 12.89 -2.44 13.55
C ARG A 218 14.15 -3.00 14.20
N LEU A 219 14.64 -4.14 13.74
CA LEU A 219 15.91 -4.73 14.21
C LEU A 219 17.14 -3.87 13.84
N LYS A 220 17.06 -3.03 12.81
CA LYS A 220 18.11 -2.04 12.50
C LYS A 220 18.05 -0.82 13.44
N GLU A 221 16.85 -0.39 13.85
CA GLU A 221 16.65 0.80 14.69
C GLU A 221 16.81 0.54 16.19
N LEU A 222 16.15 -0.51 16.68
CA LEU A 222 15.96 -0.74 18.11
C LEU A 222 17.27 -0.90 18.89
N PRO A 223 18.29 -1.63 18.38
CA PRO A 223 19.58 -1.72 19.06
C PRO A 223 20.25 -0.36 19.27
N LEU A 224 20.21 0.52 18.27
CA LEU A 224 20.77 1.88 18.34
C LEU A 224 20.04 2.73 19.38
N ILE A 225 18.70 2.69 19.38
CA ILE A 225 17.88 3.41 20.36
C ILE A 225 18.20 2.94 21.78
N MET A 226 18.32 1.63 22.00
CA MET A 226 18.66 1.04 23.30
C MET A 226 20.08 1.41 23.74
N CYS A 227 21.08 1.26 22.87
CA CYS A 227 22.47 1.66 23.14
C CYS A 227 22.55 3.14 23.56
N LEU A 228 21.92 4.04 22.79
CA LEU A 228 21.94 5.46 23.11
C LEU A 228 21.19 5.78 24.40
N THR A 229 20.10 5.10 24.68
CA THR A 229 19.38 5.24 25.95
C THR A 229 20.27 4.83 27.13
N ILE A 230 20.96 3.69 27.02
CA ILE A 230 21.89 3.21 28.03
C ILE A 230 23.03 4.23 28.27
N ILE A 231 23.70 4.65 27.18
CA ILE A 231 24.80 5.62 27.22
C ILE A 231 24.35 6.93 27.89
N ARG A 232 23.18 7.44 27.52
CA ARG A 232 22.66 8.69 28.09
C ARG A 232 22.35 8.55 29.57
N THR A 233 21.70 7.45 29.97
CA THR A 233 21.38 7.18 31.36
C THR A 233 22.65 7.05 32.22
N GLN A 234 23.66 6.31 31.75
CA GLN A 234 24.95 6.17 32.42
C GLN A 234 25.72 7.48 32.54
N LYS A 235 25.51 8.40 31.56
CA LYS A 235 26.06 9.76 31.56
C LYS A 235 25.24 10.76 32.42
N GLY A 236 24.22 10.28 33.16
CA GLY A 236 23.37 11.11 34.01
C GLY A 236 22.32 11.96 33.26
N ARG A 237 22.10 11.70 31.96
CA ARG A 237 21.03 12.29 31.15
C ARG A 237 19.76 11.46 31.29
N ILE A 238 19.08 11.60 32.41
CA ILE A 238 17.98 10.75 32.86
C ILE A 238 16.64 11.40 32.51
N LEU A 239 15.72 10.59 32.04
CA LEU A 239 14.31 10.97 31.92
C LEU A 239 13.73 11.18 33.31
N ARG A 240 13.43 12.42 33.67
CA ARG A 240 12.81 12.73 34.97
C ARG A 240 11.30 12.64 34.90
N GLU A 241 10.73 12.99 33.79
CA GLU A 241 9.29 13.08 33.54
C GLU A 241 8.94 12.37 32.25
N LEU A 242 7.81 11.67 32.23
CA LEU A 242 7.17 11.08 31.05
C LEU A 242 5.70 11.50 31.04
N PRO A 243 5.07 11.56 29.85
CA PRO A 243 3.62 11.75 29.74
C PRO A 243 2.85 10.72 30.59
N GLU A 244 1.72 11.12 31.16
CA GLU A 244 0.89 10.24 32.02
C GLU A 244 0.45 8.96 31.28
N THR A 245 0.36 8.99 29.98
CA THR A 245 0.03 7.84 29.12
C THR A 245 0.97 6.65 29.30
N PHE A 246 2.21 6.87 29.79
CA PHE A 246 3.18 5.81 30.04
C PHE A 246 2.96 5.04 31.37
N GLN A 247 2.12 5.53 32.27
CA GLN A 247 1.92 4.90 33.60
C GLN A 247 1.32 3.49 33.48
N HIS A 248 0.51 3.22 32.46
CA HIS A 248 -0.13 1.91 32.24
C HIS A 248 0.84 0.81 31.79
N ILE A 249 2.07 1.17 31.38
CA ILE A 249 3.08 0.21 30.90
C ILE A 249 3.55 -0.73 32.02
N ALA A 250 3.59 -0.28 33.26
CA ALA A 250 4.16 -1.03 34.38
C ALA A 250 3.49 -2.39 34.67
N GLY A 251 2.25 -2.59 34.20
CA GLY A 251 1.51 -3.85 34.37
C GLY A 251 1.61 -4.82 33.18
N THR A 252 2.41 -4.50 32.15
CA THR A 252 2.46 -5.30 30.93
C THR A 252 3.56 -6.37 30.98
N LYS A 253 3.43 -7.41 30.14
CA LYS A 253 4.43 -8.47 29.97
C LYS A 253 5.74 -7.88 29.44
N GLU A 254 5.64 -6.95 28.49
CA GLU A 254 6.80 -6.25 27.93
C GLU A 254 7.59 -5.53 29.03
N TYR A 255 6.91 -4.89 29.99
CA TYR A 255 7.59 -4.24 31.11
C TYR A 255 8.34 -5.26 32.00
N SER A 256 7.72 -6.40 32.29
CA SER A 256 8.35 -7.45 33.10
C SER A 256 9.65 -7.98 32.45
N VAL A 257 9.65 -8.15 31.12
CA VAL A 257 10.83 -8.54 30.35
C VAL A 257 11.88 -7.43 30.36
N MET A 258 11.45 -6.18 30.21
CA MET A 258 12.37 -5.03 30.23
C MET A 258 13.01 -4.75 31.60
N LEU A 259 12.43 -5.21 32.71
CA LEU A 259 13.06 -5.14 34.04
C LEU A 259 14.39 -5.90 34.09
N GLU A 260 14.49 -7.05 33.43
CA GLU A 260 15.73 -7.84 33.41
C GLU A 260 16.78 -7.15 32.53
N PHE A 261 16.38 -6.64 31.35
CA PHE A 261 17.24 -5.80 30.51
C PHE A 261 17.78 -4.61 31.31
N ALA A 262 16.90 -3.87 31.99
CA ALA A 262 17.26 -2.71 32.78
C ALA A 262 18.24 -3.05 33.89
N LYS A 263 18.09 -4.23 34.55
CA LYS A 263 18.99 -4.72 35.60
C LYS A 263 20.39 -5.00 35.06
N GLU A 264 20.50 -5.59 33.88
CA GLU A 264 21.79 -5.92 33.26
C GLU A 264 22.64 -4.66 33.00
N TYR A 265 21.95 -3.58 32.50
CA TYR A 265 22.63 -2.32 32.18
C TYR A 265 22.63 -1.30 33.35
N GLY A 266 22.21 -1.70 34.56
CA GLY A 266 22.20 -0.83 35.74
C GLY A 266 21.19 0.33 35.66
N ILE A 267 20.13 0.20 34.87
CA ILE A 267 19.07 1.22 34.71
C ILE A 267 18.11 1.09 35.91
N THR A 268 18.21 2.03 36.86
CA THR A 268 17.41 2.03 38.08
C THR A 268 16.11 2.84 37.99
N TRP A 269 16.10 3.88 37.20
CA TRP A 269 14.98 4.82 37.10
C TRP A 269 13.76 4.20 36.42
N GLN A 270 12.59 4.37 37.04
CA GLN A 270 11.35 3.81 36.52
C GLN A 270 10.98 4.43 35.16
N THR A 271 11.16 5.74 34.99
CA THR A 271 10.89 6.46 33.74
C THR A 271 11.69 5.89 32.57
N GLU A 272 12.95 5.50 32.79
CA GLU A 272 13.79 4.88 31.78
C GLU A 272 13.25 3.50 31.34
N LYS A 273 12.83 2.68 32.34
CA LYS A 273 12.23 1.38 32.08
C LYS A 273 10.94 1.48 31.30
N LEU A 274 10.09 2.45 31.66
CA LEU A 274 8.85 2.73 30.94
C LEU A 274 9.13 3.18 29.49
N PHE A 275 10.09 4.07 29.30
CA PHE A 275 10.47 4.54 27.96
C PHE A 275 10.98 3.40 27.06
N LEU A 276 11.89 2.55 27.58
CA LEU A 276 12.40 1.39 26.86
C LEU A 276 11.30 0.37 26.55
N THR A 277 10.38 0.15 27.48
CA THR A 277 9.24 -0.75 27.26
C THR A 277 8.32 -0.20 26.18
N ALA A 278 8.07 1.09 26.15
CA ALA A 278 7.29 1.72 25.09
C ALA A 278 7.92 1.49 23.70
N GLN A 279 9.27 1.48 23.59
CA GLN A 279 9.95 1.17 22.34
C GLN A 279 9.65 -0.25 21.84
N ILE A 280 9.41 -1.20 22.74
CA ILE A 280 8.99 -2.56 22.38
C ILE A 280 7.51 -2.54 21.90
N GLN A 281 6.63 -1.90 22.66
CA GLN A 281 5.18 -1.89 22.38
C GLN A 281 4.82 -1.22 21.04
N ILE A 282 5.52 -0.15 20.67
CA ILE A 282 5.32 0.55 19.37
C ILE A 282 5.93 -0.18 18.16
N SER A 283 6.67 -1.27 18.41
CA SER A 283 7.39 -2.01 17.37
C SER A 283 6.43 -2.89 16.56
N ASN A 284 6.57 -2.88 15.23
CA ASN A 284 5.87 -3.81 14.36
C ASN A 284 6.45 -5.23 14.47
N PHE A 285 5.59 -6.23 14.34
CA PHE A 285 5.92 -7.64 14.45
C PHE A 285 5.57 -8.40 13.18
N HIS A 286 6.36 -9.41 12.85
CA HIS A 286 6.00 -10.41 11.82
C HIS A 286 5.08 -11.51 12.37
N THR A 287 5.25 -11.83 13.67
CA THR A 287 4.49 -12.89 14.34
C THR A 287 4.24 -12.50 15.79
N LEU A 288 3.01 -12.69 16.24
CA LEU A 288 2.60 -12.52 17.64
C LEU A 288 1.90 -13.81 18.08
N GLN A 289 2.42 -14.47 19.13
CA GLN A 289 1.79 -15.65 19.72
C GLN A 289 1.38 -15.34 21.17
N GLY A 290 0.11 -15.60 21.49
CA GLY A 290 -0.42 -15.45 22.84
C GLY A 290 -1.23 -14.17 23.08
N LYS A 291 -2.22 -14.28 23.96
CA LYS A 291 -3.11 -13.21 24.45
C LYS A 291 -2.88 -13.14 25.97
N ASP A 292 -2.20 -12.11 26.44
CA ASP A 292 -1.70 -12.11 27.81
C ASP A 292 -2.26 -10.99 28.72
N SER A 293 -3.11 -10.07 28.21
CA SER A 293 -3.68 -9.01 29.05
C SER A 293 -5.13 -8.68 28.72
N SER A 294 -5.85 -8.13 29.70
CA SER A 294 -7.24 -7.64 29.50
C SER A 294 -7.34 -6.57 28.43
N GLN A 295 -6.31 -5.73 28.28
CA GLN A 295 -6.24 -4.68 27.26
C GLN A 295 -6.07 -5.26 25.86
N GLU A 296 -5.33 -6.35 25.71
CA GLU A 296 -5.22 -7.06 24.44
C GLU A 296 -6.52 -7.74 24.03
N GLU A 297 -7.28 -8.26 25.00
CA GLU A 297 -8.60 -8.81 24.75
C GLU A 297 -9.59 -7.73 24.27
N GLU A 298 -9.57 -6.55 24.90
CA GLU A 298 -10.39 -5.41 24.47
C GLU A 298 -10.02 -4.94 23.07
N LEU A 299 -8.72 -4.87 22.77
CA LEU A 299 -8.21 -4.47 21.46
C LEU A 299 -8.56 -5.51 20.39
N MET A 300 -8.50 -6.82 20.73
CA MET A 300 -8.92 -7.90 19.84
C MET A 300 -10.41 -7.81 19.52
N LYS A 301 -11.26 -7.55 20.52
CA LYS A 301 -12.71 -7.34 20.32
C LYS A 301 -12.98 -6.12 19.44
N ALA A 302 -12.28 -5.01 19.68
CA ALA A 302 -12.40 -3.83 18.85
C ALA A 302 -11.97 -4.10 17.39
N SER A 303 -10.91 -4.89 17.19
CA SER A 303 -10.46 -5.31 15.86
C SER A 303 -11.50 -6.20 15.17
N GLU A 304 -12.17 -7.07 15.90
CA GLU A 304 -13.26 -7.88 15.38
C GLU A 304 -14.47 -7.01 14.98
N GLU A 305 -14.84 -6.03 15.82
CA GLU A 305 -15.89 -5.06 15.50
C GLU A 305 -15.54 -4.23 14.25
N VAL A 306 -14.27 -3.88 14.04
CA VAL A 306 -13.81 -3.20 12.81
C VAL A 306 -14.09 -4.07 11.58
N ILE A 307 -13.81 -5.37 11.63
CA ILE A 307 -14.11 -6.30 10.52
C ILE A 307 -15.62 -6.36 10.27
N VAL A 308 -16.44 -6.49 11.33
CA VAL A 308 -17.90 -6.51 11.21
C VAL A 308 -18.42 -5.23 10.57
N ASN A 309 -17.95 -4.07 11.04
CA ASN A 309 -18.34 -2.78 10.49
C ASN A 309 -17.94 -2.67 9.01
N PHE A 310 -16.74 -3.13 8.68
CA PHE A 310 -16.26 -3.15 7.31
C PHE A 310 -17.10 -4.03 6.40
N GLU A 311 -17.38 -5.30 6.82
CA GLU A 311 -18.25 -6.24 6.08
C GLU A 311 -19.64 -5.65 5.85
N ASN A 312 -20.23 -5.01 6.88
CA ASN A 312 -21.53 -4.37 6.76
C ASN A 312 -21.54 -3.20 5.77
N LEU A 313 -20.46 -2.40 5.74
CA LEU A 313 -20.36 -1.24 4.87
C LEU A 313 -20.18 -1.61 3.39
N ILE A 314 -19.46 -2.68 3.10
CA ILE A 314 -19.24 -3.13 1.72
C ILE A 314 -20.20 -4.25 1.29
N CYS A 315 -21.10 -4.69 2.19
CA CYS A 315 -22.05 -5.78 1.96
C CYS A 315 -21.40 -7.10 1.52
N VAL A 316 -20.25 -7.43 2.07
CA VAL A 316 -19.48 -8.63 1.75
C VAL A 316 -19.11 -9.34 3.05
N THR A 317 -19.12 -10.67 3.04
CA THR A 317 -18.57 -11.49 4.14
C THR A 317 -17.21 -12.03 3.76
N ILE A 318 -16.24 -11.88 4.65
CA ILE A 318 -14.87 -12.37 4.46
C ILE A 318 -14.79 -13.83 4.92
N ASN A 319 -14.36 -14.72 4.03
CA ASN A 319 -14.35 -16.17 4.29
C ASN A 319 -13.31 -16.59 5.35
N GLU A 320 -12.10 -15.99 5.31
CA GLU A 320 -11.02 -16.30 6.25
C GLU A 320 -10.92 -15.27 7.37
N ARG A 321 -12.05 -14.97 8.02
CA ARG A 321 -12.18 -13.89 8.99
C ARG A 321 -11.23 -14.01 10.18
N GLU A 322 -10.99 -15.20 10.70
CA GLU A 322 -10.07 -15.43 11.84
C GLU A 322 -8.63 -15.05 11.46
N THR A 323 -8.20 -15.44 10.26
CA THR A 323 -6.85 -15.11 9.76
C THR A 323 -6.70 -13.62 9.48
N LEU A 324 -7.76 -12.96 8.96
CA LEU A 324 -7.77 -11.50 8.81
C LEU A 324 -7.72 -10.80 10.17
N LEU A 325 -8.47 -11.29 11.15
CA LEU A 325 -8.49 -10.74 12.51
C LEU A 325 -7.10 -10.80 13.16
N GLU A 326 -6.39 -11.91 13.01
CA GLU A 326 -5.02 -12.04 13.50
C GLU A 326 -4.08 -11.05 12.82
N ALA A 327 -4.15 -10.93 11.49
CA ALA A 327 -3.33 -9.99 10.72
C ALA A 327 -3.65 -8.53 11.08
N LEU A 328 -4.93 -8.20 11.24
CA LEU A 328 -5.39 -6.88 11.64
C LEU A 328 -4.92 -6.53 13.06
N PHE A 329 -5.05 -7.46 13.98
CA PHE A 329 -4.60 -7.29 15.37
C PHE A 329 -3.08 -7.07 15.46
N GLN A 330 -2.29 -7.83 14.69
CA GLN A 330 -0.83 -7.65 14.62
C GLN A 330 -0.44 -6.24 14.19
N HIS A 331 -1.24 -5.61 13.34
CA HIS A 331 -1.01 -4.23 12.91
C HIS A 331 -1.59 -3.21 13.90
N ILE A 332 -2.82 -3.42 14.37
CA ILE A 332 -3.51 -2.48 15.28
C ILE A 332 -2.80 -2.40 16.64
N LYS A 333 -2.26 -3.49 17.19
CA LYS A 333 -1.62 -3.48 18.51
C LYS A 333 -0.45 -2.46 18.59
N PRO A 334 0.55 -2.48 17.69
CA PRO A 334 1.60 -1.45 17.71
C PRO A 334 1.06 -0.05 17.39
N ALA A 335 0.11 0.07 16.45
CA ALA A 335 -0.52 1.34 16.09
C ALA A 335 -1.23 1.97 17.29
N PHE A 336 -1.97 1.18 18.06
CA PHE A 336 -2.63 1.61 19.30
C PHE A 336 -1.63 2.24 20.27
N TYR A 337 -0.49 1.59 20.50
CA TYR A 337 0.55 2.13 21.39
C TYR A 337 1.22 3.37 20.79
N ARG A 338 1.48 3.43 19.49
CA ARG A 338 1.99 4.64 18.85
C ARG A 338 1.06 5.84 19.05
N MET A 339 -0.22 5.66 18.80
CA MET A 339 -1.22 6.70 19.04
C MET A 339 -1.30 7.09 20.51
N LYS A 340 -1.34 6.10 21.41
CA LYS A 340 -1.42 6.32 22.86
C LYS A 340 -0.24 7.11 23.42
N TYR A 341 0.97 6.91 22.85
CA TYR A 341 2.18 7.60 23.26
C TYR A 341 2.54 8.79 22.37
N HIS A 342 1.65 9.16 21.44
CA HIS A 342 1.84 10.25 20.47
C HIS A 342 3.08 10.09 19.58
N TYR A 343 3.47 8.86 19.25
CA TYR A 343 4.51 8.58 18.27
C TYR A 343 3.97 8.72 16.85
N HIS A 344 4.61 9.56 16.03
CA HIS A 344 4.26 9.77 14.63
C HIS A 344 5.01 8.84 13.69
N ILE A 345 4.35 8.38 12.62
CA ILE A 345 4.98 7.73 11.49
C ILE A 345 5.42 8.81 10.51
N GLU A 346 6.72 9.05 10.38
CA GLU A 346 7.25 10.06 9.45
C GLU A 346 7.16 9.64 7.97
N GLN A 347 7.09 8.34 7.68
CA GLN A 347 6.96 7.80 6.34
C GLN A 347 5.70 6.98 6.24
N SER A 348 4.74 7.54 5.53
CA SER A 348 3.50 6.87 5.18
C SER A 348 3.58 6.37 3.74
N ILE A 349 2.96 5.21 3.48
CA ILE A 349 2.68 4.73 2.13
C ILE A 349 1.44 5.42 1.54
N LEU A 350 0.95 6.47 2.18
CA LEU A 350 -0.29 7.17 1.87
C LEU A 350 -0.35 7.57 0.40
N ASP A 351 0.68 8.26 -0.10
CA ASP A 351 0.76 8.73 -1.48
C ASP A 351 0.80 7.60 -2.52
N MET A 352 1.22 6.40 -2.11
CA MET A 352 1.26 5.22 -2.97
C MET A 352 -0.08 4.47 -3.01
N VAL A 353 -0.76 4.40 -1.86
CA VAL A 353 -1.97 3.59 -1.67
C VAL A 353 -3.24 4.37 -2.02
N LEU A 354 -3.35 5.63 -1.60
CA LEU A 354 -4.56 6.44 -1.80
C LEU A 354 -5.00 6.56 -3.26
N PRO A 355 -4.13 6.77 -4.27
CA PRO A 355 -4.60 6.87 -5.65
C PRO A 355 -5.35 5.64 -6.16
N GLN A 356 -5.00 4.46 -5.65
CA GLN A 356 -5.59 3.19 -6.06
C GLN A 356 -6.75 2.74 -5.16
N TYR A 357 -6.74 3.13 -3.89
CA TYR A 357 -7.64 2.62 -2.85
C TYR A 357 -8.42 3.71 -2.10
N ALA A 358 -8.61 4.90 -2.69
CA ALA A 358 -9.29 6.01 -2.01
C ALA A 358 -10.70 5.65 -1.49
N SER A 359 -11.50 4.95 -2.29
CA SER A 359 -12.83 4.49 -1.88
C SER A 359 -12.77 3.48 -0.74
N LEU A 360 -11.82 2.54 -0.81
CA LEU A 360 -11.61 1.55 0.24
C LEU A 360 -11.12 2.22 1.53
N HIS A 361 -10.21 3.20 1.42
CA HIS A 361 -9.72 3.98 2.55
C HIS A 361 -10.85 4.71 3.27
N ALA A 362 -11.79 5.30 2.54
CA ALA A 362 -12.97 5.94 3.12
C ALA A 362 -13.88 4.95 3.88
N VAL A 363 -14.00 3.71 3.42
CA VAL A 363 -14.73 2.64 4.12
C VAL A 363 -13.99 2.23 5.39
N VAL A 364 -12.67 2.02 5.31
CA VAL A 364 -11.83 1.65 6.48
C VAL A 364 -11.87 2.75 7.54
N ARG A 365 -11.80 4.03 7.14
CA ARG A 365 -11.97 5.18 8.04
C ARG A 365 -13.25 5.11 8.86
N LYS A 366 -14.34 4.66 8.26
CA LYS A 366 -15.62 4.54 8.97
C LYS A 366 -15.74 3.26 9.80
N SER A 367 -14.99 2.23 9.46
CA SER A 367 -14.99 0.97 10.19
C SER A 367 -14.16 1.02 11.48
N ILE A 368 -13.15 1.94 11.56
CA ILE A 368 -12.13 1.94 12.60
C ILE A 368 -12.60 2.48 13.96
N GLY A 369 -13.80 3.05 14.03
CA GLY A 369 -14.35 3.69 15.24
C GLY A 369 -14.22 2.91 16.56
N PRO A 370 -14.35 1.57 16.61
CA PRO A 370 -14.12 0.79 17.83
C PRO A 370 -12.70 0.97 18.40
N VAL A 371 -11.68 1.06 17.53
CA VAL A 371 -10.27 1.28 17.94
C VAL A 371 -10.08 2.71 18.42
N GLU A 372 -10.64 3.70 17.74
CA GLU A 372 -10.61 5.11 18.14
C GLU A 372 -11.22 5.34 19.52
N LYS A 373 -12.34 4.64 19.81
CA LYS A 373 -13.00 4.69 21.11
C LYS A 373 -12.10 4.14 22.24
N LEU A 374 -11.30 3.10 21.96
CA LEU A 374 -10.38 2.54 22.95
C LEU A 374 -9.15 3.42 23.18
N VAL A 375 -8.60 3.99 22.12
CA VAL A 375 -7.38 4.81 22.24
C VAL A 375 -7.69 6.23 22.69
N GLY A 376 -8.91 6.72 22.43
CA GLY A 376 -9.39 8.05 22.81
C GLY A 376 -9.01 9.16 21.85
N VAL A 377 -8.42 8.83 20.70
CA VAL A 377 -8.03 9.76 19.62
C VAL A 377 -8.41 9.17 18.27
N GLU A 378 -8.59 10.03 17.27
CA GLU A 378 -8.80 9.62 15.88
C GLU A 378 -7.56 8.91 15.33
N VAL A 379 -7.75 7.81 14.57
CA VAL A 379 -6.64 7.11 13.92
C VAL A 379 -6.09 7.97 12.79
N PRO A 380 -4.81 8.35 12.81
CA PRO A 380 -4.20 9.13 11.75
C PRO A 380 -4.23 8.41 10.39
N ASP A 381 -4.27 9.16 9.28
CA ASP A 381 -4.27 8.58 7.93
C ASP A 381 -3.00 7.76 7.64
N GLU A 382 -1.88 8.13 8.25
CA GLU A 382 -0.60 7.43 8.19
C GLU A 382 -0.66 6.01 8.78
N GLU A 383 -1.51 5.77 9.78
CA GLU A 383 -1.77 4.44 10.33
C GLU A 383 -2.88 3.72 9.55
N LEU A 384 -3.94 4.45 9.23
CA LEU A 384 -5.12 3.90 8.57
C LEU A 384 -4.80 3.33 7.18
N VAL A 385 -3.85 3.92 6.47
CA VAL A 385 -3.44 3.47 5.14
C VAL A 385 -2.88 2.05 5.13
N TYR A 386 -2.21 1.63 6.20
CA TYR A 386 -1.71 0.25 6.32
C TYR A 386 -2.87 -0.73 6.53
N ILE A 387 -3.88 -0.34 7.31
CA ILE A 387 -5.11 -1.12 7.47
C ILE A 387 -5.86 -1.19 6.14
N THR A 388 -5.92 -0.09 5.39
CA THR A 388 -6.50 -0.06 4.04
C THR A 388 -5.78 -1.01 3.10
N ALA A 389 -4.44 -1.01 3.10
CA ALA A 389 -3.65 -1.93 2.30
C ALA A 389 -3.90 -3.41 2.68
N LEU A 390 -4.05 -3.70 3.98
CA LEU A 390 -4.39 -5.04 4.47
C LEU A 390 -5.74 -5.50 3.95
N PHE A 391 -6.80 -4.71 4.13
CA PHE A 391 -8.14 -5.03 3.59
C PHE A 391 -8.12 -5.15 2.08
N GLY A 392 -7.43 -4.25 1.38
CA GLY A 392 -7.29 -4.30 -0.08
C GLY A 392 -6.62 -5.58 -0.58
N ALA A 393 -5.54 -6.00 0.07
CA ALA A 393 -4.86 -7.25 -0.25
C ALA A 393 -5.76 -8.46 0.01
N TRP A 394 -6.56 -8.43 1.10
CA TRP A 394 -7.48 -9.51 1.44
C TRP A 394 -8.63 -9.64 0.44
N LEU A 395 -9.30 -8.54 0.12
CA LEU A 395 -10.37 -8.51 -0.88
C LEU A 395 -9.90 -8.97 -2.26
N ARG A 396 -8.64 -8.63 -2.63
CA ARG A 396 -8.03 -9.15 -3.88
C ARG A 396 -7.81 -10.64 -3.84
N ARG A 397 -7.29 -11.15 -2.73
CA ARG A 397 -7.05 -12.60 -2.54
C ARG A 397 -8.35 -13.39 -2.65
N GLU A 398 -9.46 -12.85 -2.16
CA GLU A 398 -10.79 -13.47 -2.27
C GLU A 398 -11.48 -13.20 -3.61
N GLY A 399 -10.85 -12.44 -4.52
CA GLY A 399 -11.43 -12.11 -5.84
C GLY A 399 -12.59 -11.12 -5.79
N ILE A 400 -12.75 -10.42 -4.65
CA ILE A 400 -13.84 -9.45 -4.43
C ILE A 400 -13.45 -8.07 -5.00
N LEU A 401 -12.19 -7.67 -4.83
CA LEU A 401 -11.65 -6.43 -5.33
C LEU A 401 -10.79 -6.69 -6.58
N GLU A 402 -11.34 -6.39 -7.74
CA GLU A 402 -10.54 -6.19 -8.93
C GLU A 402 -9.98 -4.76 -8.87
N LEU A 403 -8.64 -4.62 -8.83
CA LEU A 403 -8.07 -3.31 -9.08
C LEU A 403 -8.52 -2.85 -10.45
N ALA A 404 -9.07 -1.64 -10.54
CA ALA A 404 -9.11 -0.95 -11.82
C ALA A 404 -7.67 -0.99 -12.37
N PRO A 405 -7.45 -1.54 -13.58
CA PRO A 405 -6.11 -1.57 -14.15
C PRO A 405 -5.54 -0.15 -14.13
N GLU A 406 -4.21 -0.04 -14.03
CA GLU A 406 -3.46 1.18 -14.37
C GLU A 406 -4.19 1.85 -15.52
N ALA A 407 -4.45 3.16 -15.41
CA ALA A 407 -5.35 3.95 -16.26
C ALA A 407 -5.50 3.31 -17.65
N LYS A 408 -6.65 2.68 -17.89
CA LYS A 408 -6.88 1.86 -19.10
C LYS A 408 -6.34 2.60 -20.30
N LYS A 409 -5.50 1.95 -21.10
CA LYS A 409 -5.01 2.57 -22.34
C LYS A 409 -6.22 2.96 -23.20
N ARG A 410 -6.26 4.20 -23.62
CA ARG A 410 -7.38 4.74 -24.41
C ARG A 410 -7.22 4.29 -25.86
N ALA A 411 -8.27 3.72 -26.42
CA ALA A 411 -8.26 3.24 -27.79
C ALA A 411 -9.35 3.91 -28.63
N VAL A 412 -9.05 4.07 -29.90
CA VAL A 412 -10.04 4.43 -30.92
C VAL A 412 -10.18 3.29 -31.92
N VAL A 413 -11.41 3.10 -32.43
CA VAL A 413 -11.71 2.16 -33.52
C VAL A 413 -11.87 2.95 -34.78
N VAL A 414 -11.13 2.61 -35.84
CA VAL A 414 -11.21 3.27 -37.13
C VAL A 414 -11.70 2.29 -38.20
N CYS A 415 -12.82 2.60 -38.80
CA CYS A 415 -13.47 1.70 -39.77
C CYS A 415 -13.79 2.44 -41.08
N ALA A 416 -13.46 1.77 -42.19
CA ALA A 416 -13.79 2.28 -43.53
C ALA A 416 -15.21 1.89 -43.99
N ASN A 417 -15.87 0.96 -43.28
CA ASN A 417 -17.19 0.44 -43.63
C ASN A 417 -18.29 1.19 -42.88
N GLY A 418 -19.54 1.10 -43.37
CA GLY A 418 -20.67 1.87 -42.84
C GLY A 418 -20.95 1.63 -41.33
N ILE A 419 -21.79 2.48 -40.76
CA ILE A 419 -22.09 2.63 -39.33
C ILE A 419 -22.37 1.29 -38.63
N SER A 420 -23.08 0.37 -39.25
CA SER A 420 -23.44 -0.93 -38.65
C SER A 420 -22.22 -1.84 -38.39
N VAL A 421 -21.30 -1.92 -39.37
CA VAL A 421 -20.09 -2.74 -39.23
C VAL A 421 -19.11 -2.12 -38.24
N SER A 422 -19.02 -0.79 -38.22
CA SER A 422 -18.19 -0.04 -37.28
C SER A 422 -18.65 -0.23 -35.84
N ASN A 423 -19.95 -0.14 -35.59
CA ASN A 423 -20.51 -0.36 -34.24
C ASN A 423 -20.37 -1.82 -33.80
N PHE A 424 -20.58 -2.79 -34.69
CA PHE A 424 -20.38 -4.21 -34.37
C PHE A 424 -18.93 -4.45 -33.96
N LEU A 425 -17.95 -4.00 -34.72
CA LEU A 425 -16.54 -4.11 -34.38
C LEU A 425 -16.22 -3.41 -33.08
N TYR A 426 -16.73 -2.20 -32.85
CA TYR A 426 -16.52 -1.45 -31.61
C TYR A 426 -17.00 -2.23 -30.36
N PHE A 427 -18.23 -2.75 -30.40
CA PHE A 427 -18.76 -3.52 -29.28
C PHE A 427 -18.04 -4.87 -29.09
N THR A 428 -17.70 -5.56 -30.18
CA THR A 428 -16.91 -6.80 -30.12
C THR A 428 -15.54 -6.56 -29.49
N LEU A 429 -14.84 -5.48 -29.85
CA LEU A 429 -13.55 -5.14 -29.26
C LEU A 429 -13.68 -4.71 -27.80
N LYS A 430 -14.72 -3.98 -27.43
CA LYS A 430 -14.99 -3.56 -26.07
C LYS A 430 -15.28 -4.75 -25.15
N GLU A 431 -15.98 -5.77 -25.66
CA GLU A 431 -16.20 -7.03 -24.95
C GLU A 431 -14.90 -7.85 -24.87
N LEU A 432 -14.13 -7.92 -25.96
CA LEU A 432 -12.90 -8.68 -26.03
C LEU A 432 -11.76 -8.11 -25.17
N PHE A 433 -11.74 -6.79 -24.96
CA PHE A 433 -10.69 -6.07 -24.22
C PHE A 433 -11.29 -5.16 -23.14
N PRO A 434 -11.81 -5.71 -22.04
CA PRO A 434 -12.35 -4.91 -20.93
C PRO A 434 -11.25 -4.06 -20.24
N GLU A 435 -9.97 -4.40 -20.46
CA GLU A 435 -8.80 -3.68 -19.95
C GLU A 435 -8.50 -2.39 -20.74
N ILE A 436 -9.12 -2.18 -21.90
CA ILE A 436 -8.87 -1.04 -22.78
C ILE A 436 -10.10 -0.10 -22.74
N ASP A 437 -9.85 1.20 -22.63
CA ASP A 437 -10.89 2.21 -22.70
C ASP A 437 -11.13 2.65 -24.14
N PHE A 438 -12.20 2.17 -24.74
CA PHE A 438 -12.60 2.53 -26.11
C PHE A 438 -13.35 3.85 -26.10
N ILE A 439 -12.66 4.95 -26.42
CA ILE A 439 -13.17 6.32 -26.29
C ILE A 439 -13.94 6.82 -27.51
N ALA A 440 -13.68 6.28 -28.70
CA ALA A 440 -14.34 6.70 -29.93
C ALA A 440 -14.32 5.62 -31.01
N CYS A 441 -15.37 5.63 -31.86
CA CYS A 441 -15.41 4.93 -33.14
C CYS A 441 -15.45 5.97 -34.26
N LEU A 442 -14.43 6.00 -35.12
CA LEU A 442 -14.17 7.05 -36.07
C LEU A 442 -14.23 6.52 -37.51
N SER A 443 -14.68 7.38 -38.44
CA SER A 443 -14.43 7.12 -39.85
C SER A 443 -12.97 7.45 -40.22
N MET A 444 -12.51 6.98 -41.38
CA MET A 444 -11.18 7.31 -41.90
C MET A 444 -10.94 8.84 -42.03
N ARG A 445 -12.01 9.59 -42.37
CA ARG A 445 -11.95 11.06 -42.52
C ARG A 445 -11.86 11.74 -41.15
N ASP A 446 -12.63 11.27 -40.18
CA ASP A 446 -12.63 11.85 -38.84
C ASP A 446 -11.31 11.55 -38.13
N PHE A 447 -10.74 10.36 -38.35
CA PHE A 447 -9.42 9.99 -37.78
C PHE A 447 -8.31 10.91 -38.29
N ALA A 448 -8.33 11.30 -39.56
CA ALA A 448 -7.30 12.18 -40.14
C ALA A 448 -7.21 13.56 -39.45
N THR A 449 -8.29 13.98 -38.77
CA THR A 449 -8.38 15.26 -38.04
C THR A 449 -8.47 15.06 -36.53
N TYR A 450 -8.47 13.82 -36.05
CA TYR A 450 -8.61 13.52 -34.62
C TYR A 450 -7.31 13.75 -33.87
N ASP A 451 -7.42 14.35 -32.70
CA ASP A 451 -6.26 14.69 -31.85
C ASP A 451 -5.57 13.43 -31.31
N GLU A 452 -4.35 13.14 -31.80
CA GLU A 452 -3.56 11.96 -31.42
C GLU A 452 -3.14 11.94 -29.93
N THR A 453 -3.29 13.04 -29.19
CA THR A 453 -2.98 13.07 -27.74
C THR A 453 -4.07 12.44 -26.88
N LYS A 454 -5.26 12.23 -27.46
CA LYS A 454 -6.43 11.70 -26.74
C LYS A 454 -6.44 10.18 -26.61
N PHE A 455 -5.67 9.45 -27.42
CA PHE A 455 -5.64 8.00 -27.45
C PHE A 455 -4.20 7.46 -27.50
N ASP A 456 -4.07 6.20 -27.13
CA ASP A 456 -2.79 5.50 -27.05
C ASP A 456 -2.69 4.38 -28.09
N ILE A 457 -3.84 3.82 -28.52
CA ILE A 457 -3.96 2.65 -29.40
C ILE A 457 -5.03 2.89 -30.46
N VAL A 458 -4.81 2.32 -31.65
CA VAL A 458 -5.78 2.30 -32.74
C VAL A 458 -6.12 0.87 -33.14
N PHE A 459 -7.40 0.52 -33.12
CA PHE A 459 -7.92 -0.68 -33.77
C PHE A 459 -8.51 -0.30 -35.12
N THR A 460 -8.08 -0.96 -36.18
CA THR A 460 -8.45 -0.55 -37.53
C THR A 460 -8.66 -1.74 -38.47
N MET A 461 -9.44 -1.60 -39.52
CA MET A 461 -9.61 -2.62 -40.54
C MET A 461 -8.55 -2.53 -41.65
N VAL A 462 -7.91 -1.37 -41.79
CA VAL A 462 -6.90 -1.09 -42.79
C VAL A 462 -5.70 -0.41 -42.16
N ARG A 463 -4.52 -0.58 -42.71
CA ARG A 463 -3.31 0.05 -42.18
C ARG A 463 -3.39 1.57 -42.32
N LEU A 464 -3.15 2.29 -41.20
CA LEU A 464 -3.20 3.75 -41.13
C LEU A 464 -1.78 4.33 -41.01
N GLU A 465 -1.61 5.56 -41.49
CA GLU A 465 -0.42 6.35 -41.24
C GLU A 465 -0.54 7.04 -39.89
N THR A 466 -0.01 6.41 -38.82
CA THR A 466 0.03 6.96 -37.46
C THR A 466 1.28 6.48 -36.73
N ALA A 467 1.79 7.31 -35.81
CA ALA A 467 2.87 6.95 -34.91
C ALA A 467 2.42 6.09 -33.71
N LYS A 468 1.09 5.92 -33.54
CA LYS A 468 0.50 5.14 -32.44
C LYS A 468 0.52 3.65 -32.74
N THR A 469 0.51 2.85 -31.69
CA THR A 469 0.36 1.38 -31.81
C THR A 469 -0.96 1.06 -32.49
N GLN A 470 -0.92 0.35 -33.61
CA GLN A 470 -2.13 -0.02 -34.35
C GLN A 470 -2.27 -1.52 -34.52
N PHE A 471 -3.50 -1.98 -34.36
CA PHE A 471 -3.89 -3.38 -34.57
C PHE A 471 -4.90 -3.47 -35.71
N VAL A 472 -4.51 -4.20 -36.76
CA VAL A 472 -5.42 -4.45 -37.90
C VAL A 472 -6.26 -5.68 -37.58
N VAL A 473 -7.59 -5.52 -37.61
CA VAL A 473 -8.57 -6.52 -37.23
C VAL A 473 -9.66 -6.71 -38.27
N LYS A 474 -10.13 -7.91 -38.50
CA LYS A 474 -11.29 -8.21 -39.36
C LYS A 474 -12.59 -7.90 -38.59
N PRO A 475 -13.64 -7.43 -39.26
CA PRO A 475 -14.91 -7.04 -38.60
C PRO A 475 -15.65 -8.22 -37.97
N PHE A 476 -15.48 -9.42 -38.53
CA PHE A 476 -16.08 -10.65 -38.02
C PHE A 476 -14.97 -11.63 -37.68
N LEU A 477 -14.85 -11.98 -36.40
CA LEU A 477 -13.90 -12.93 -35.85
C LEU A 477 -14.68 -14.12 -35.30
N ASP A 478 -14.28 -15.33 -35.68
CA ASP A 478 -14.68 -16.53 -34.96
C ASP A 478 -13.96 -16.62 -33.61
N GLU A 479 -14.42 -17.46 -32.68
CA GLU A 479 -13.89 -17.53 -31.30
C GLU A 479 -12.37 -17.83 -31.26
N THR A 480 -11.90 -18.71 -32.15
CA THR A 480 -10.47 -19.03 -32.24
C THR A 480 -9.63 -17.82 -32.68
N SER A 481 -10.16 -17.04 -33.63
CA SER A 481 -9.53 -15.81 -34.13
C SER A 481 -9.57 -14.69 -33.08
N LYS A 482 -10.65 -14.57 -32.29
CA LYS A 482 -10.75 -13.66 -31.15
C LYS A 482 -9.65 -13.94 -30.12
N MET A 483 -9.48 -15.21 -29.72
CA MET A 483 -8.45 -15.60 -28.74
C MET A 483 -7.04 -15.28 -29.25
N LYS A 484 -6.71 -15.66 -30.49
CA LYS A 484 -5.40 -15.35 -31.10
C LYS A 484 -5.15 -13.85 -31.22
N PHE A 485 -6.19 -13.09 -31.54
CA PHE A 485 -6.10 -11.65 -31.63
C PHE A 485 -5.89 -11.02 -30.26
N ARG A 486 -6.60 -11.49 -29.22
CA ARG A 486 -6.39 -11.08 -27.83
C ARG A 486 -4.98 -11.39 -27.35
N GLU A 487 -4.47 -12.61 -27.59
CA GLU A 487 -3.08 -12.98 -27.28
C GLU A 487 -2.08 -11.99 -27.90
N LYS A 488 -2.27 -11.68 -29.19
CA LYS A 488 -1.39 -10.75 -29.89
C LYS A 488 -1.41 -9.36 -29.29
N VAL A 489 -2.60 -8.80 -29.06
CA VAL A 489 -2.77 -7.45 -28.51
C VAL A 489 -2.21 -7.34 -27.10
N MET A 490 -2.54 -8.31 -26.24
CA MET A 490 -2.06 -8.33 -24.84
C MET A 490 -0.55 -8.59 -24.77
N GLY A 491 -0.01 -9.44 -25.62
CA GLY A 491 1.44 -9.67 -25.73
C GLY A 491 2.22 -8.38 -26.08
N GLU A 492 1.71 -7.58 -27.02
CA GLU A 492 2.34 -6.32 -27.40
C GLU A 492 2.15 -5.19 -26.38
N LEU A 493 1.01 -5.17 -25.66
CA LEU A 493 0.67 -4.10 -24.71
C LEU A 493 1.26 -4.32 -23.32
N VAL A 494 1.24 -5.56 -22.83
CA VAL A 494 1.58 -5.90 -21.43
C VAL A 494 2.90 -6.66 -21.32
N GLY A 495 3.44 -7.14 -22.47
CA GLY A 495 4.69 -7.94 -22.48
C GLY A 495 4.51 -9.34 -21.88
N ILE A 496 3.28 -9.76 -21.63
CA ILE A 496 2.97 -11.11 -21.16
C ILE A 496 2.90 -12.01 -22.38
N VAL A 497 3.95 -12.79 -22.58
CA VAL A 497 3.88 -13.97 -23.45
C VAL A 497 3.21 -15.05 -22.60
N PRO A 498 1.98 -15.50 -22.92
CA PRO A 498 1.40 -16.62 -22.22
C PRO A 498 2.34 -17.81 -22.38
N HIS A 499 2.80 -18.40 -21.29
CA HIS A 499 3.43 -19.71 -21.34
C HIS A 499 2.34 -20.66 -21.81
N LYS A 500 2.36 -21.03 -23.07
CA LYS A 500 1.56 -22.14 -23.57
C LYS A 500 2.02 -23.39 -22.84
N LEU A 501 1.24 -23.81 -21.86
CA LEU A 501 1.26 -25.17 -21.38
C LEU A 501 0.73 -26.04 -22.55
N ASP A 502 1.62 -26.59 -23.34
CA ASP A 502 1.24 -27.56 -24.35
C ASP A 502 1.24 -29.00 -23.78
N VAL A 503 0.45 -29.88 -24.38
CA VAL A 503 0.33 -31.27 -23.94
C VAL A 503 1.68 -31.97 -23.86
N PRO A 504 2.63 -31.82 -24.82
CA PRO A 504 3.98 -32.36 -24.72
C PRO A 504 4.77 -31.89 -23.49
N THR A 505 4.69 -30.62 -23.12
CA THR A 505 5.37 -30.06 -21.92
C THR A 505 4.80 -30.68 -20.65
N LEU A 506 3.47 -30.77 -20.53
CA LEU A 506 2.82 -31.40 -19.38
C LEU A 506 3.19 -32.90 -19.27
N LEU A 507 3.20 -33.64 -20.37
CA LEU A 507 3.61 -35.02 -20.38
C LEU A 507 5.07 -35.22 -19.97
N ASN A 508 5.97 -34.33 -20.42
CA ASN A 508 7.38 -34.38 -20.03
C ASN A 508 7.59 -34.11 -18.53
N VAL A 509 6.75 -33.28 -17.93
CA VAL A 509 6.77 -33.05 -16.47
C VAL A 509 6.28 -34.29 -15.74
N VAL A 510 5.13 -34.87 -16.16
CA VAL A 510 4.58 -36.09 -15.52
C VAL A 510 5.54 -37.29 -15.62
N ARG A 511 6.18 -37.52 -16.77
CA ARG A 511 7.18 -38.57 -16.97
C ARG A 511 8.38 -38.50 -16.01
N LYS A 512 8.69 -37.32 -15.45
CA LYS A 512 9.78 -37.16 -14.48
C LYS A 512 9.41 -37.67 -13.08
N TYR A 513 8.12 -37.74 -12.74
CA TYR A 513 7.65 -37.99 -11.39
C TYR A 513 6.67 -39.13 -11.24
N ALA A 514 6.15 -39.71 -12.38
CA ALA A 514 5.20 -40.81 -12.37
C ALA A 514 5.34 -41.69 -13.61
N ASP A 515 5.07 -42.99 -13.46
CA ASP A 515 4.92 -43.93 -14.57
C ASP A 515 3.53 -43.78 -15.20
N ILE A 516 3.48 -43.42 -16.48
CA ILE A 516 2.24 -43.19 -17.22
C ILE A 516 1.74 -44.56 -17.73
N LYS A 517 0.61 -45.03 -17.22
CA LYS A 517 -0.01 -46.30 -17.62
C LYS A 517 -0.65 -46.25 -19.00
N ASP A 518 -1.21 -45.14 -19.40
CA ASP A 518 -1.83 -44.89 -20.69
C ASP A 518 -1.56 -43.44 -21.13
N GLU A 519 -0.54 -43.28 -21.95
CA GLU A 519 -0.09 -41.97 -22.41
C GLU A 519 -1.08 -41.35 -23.42
N GLU A 520 -1.77 -42.13 -24.21
CA GLU A 520 -2.74 -41.62 -25.18
C GLU A 520 -4.05 -41.16 -24.50
N ALA A 521 -4.44 -41.81 -23.41
CA ALA A 521 -5.55 -41.34 -22.58
C ALA A 521 -5.17 -40.05 -21.87
N LEU A 522 -3.98 -39.98 -21.28
CA LEU A 522 -3.50 -38.74 -20.59
C LEU A 522 -3.32 -37.56 -21.55
N LYS A 523 -2.87 -37.80 -22.79
CA LYS A 523 -2.82 -36.77 -23.84
C LYS A 523 -4.20 -36.21 -24.17
N ARG A 524 -5.20 -37.11 -24.29
CA ARG A 524 -6.60 -36.71 -24.56
C ARG A 524 -7.16 -35.87 -23.41
N GLU A 525 -6.95 -36.29 -22.17
CA GLU A 525 -7.38 -35.54 -20.98
C GLU A 525 -6.69 -34.19 -20.87
N PHE A 526 -5.38 -34.10 -21.11
CA PHE A 526 -4.68 -32.81 -21.17
C PHE A 526 -5.15 -31.94 -22.33
N ALA A 527 -5.40 -32.51 -23.51
CA ALA A 527 -5.94 -31.75 -24.64
C ALA A 527 -7.36 -31.23 -24.35
N ALA A 528 -8.20 -32.03 -23.71
CA ALA A 528 -9.54 -31.60 -23.26
C ALA A 528 -9.47 -30.52 -22.17
N ALA A 529 -8.57 -30.66 -21.20
CA ALA A 529 -8.38 -29.67 -20.12
C ALA A 529 -7.79 -28.35 -20.63
N LEU A 530 -6.92 -28.40 -21.65
CA LEU A 530 -6.32 -27.21 -22.25
C LEU A 530 -7.19 -26.53 -23.33
N ASN A 531 -8.15 -27.29 -23.92
CA ASN A 531 -9.13 -26.78 -24.88
C ASN A 531 -10.54 -27.21 -24.46
N PRO A 532 -11.23 -26.46 -23.59
CA PRO A 532 -12.56 -26.84 -23.15
C PRO A 532 -13.67 -26.73 -24.21
N GLU A 533 -13.35 -26.51 -25.50
CA GLU A 533 -14.29 -26.19 -26.57
C GLU A 533 -14.75 -27.40 -27.42
N THR A 534 -14.68 -28.66 -26.95
CA THR A 534 -15.17 -29.81 -27.73
C THR A 534 -16.19 -30.70 -27.05
N GLU A 535 -16.95 -30.22 -26.07
CA GLU A 535 -18.08 -30.95 -25.50
C GLU A 535 -19.35 -30.13 -25.29
N GLU A 536 -19.81 -29.42 -26.31
CA GLU A 536 -21.21 -29.01 -26.42
C GLU A 536 -21.98 -29.92 -27.40
N GLU A 537 -21.99 -31.21 -27.19
CA GLU A 537 -23.05 -32.11 -27.64
C GLU A 537 -22.94 -33.44 -26.85
N LYS A 538 -23.55 -33.51 -25.68
CA LYS A 538 -24.11 -34.63 -24.94
C LYS A 538 -23.79 -34.53 -23.43
N SER A 539 -24.59 -33.88 -22.72
CA SER A 539 -25.35 -34.41 -21.58
C SER A 539 -25.97 -33.27 -20.77
N ASP A 540 -27.26 -33.21 -20.77
CA ASP A 540 -28.04 -32.65 -19.66
C ASP A 540 -27.51 -33.22 -18.32
N ASN A 541 -27.29 -32.32 -17.38
CA ASN A 541 -26.95 -32.52 -15.96
C ASN A 541 -25.47 -32.34 -15.58
N VAL A 542 -24.97 -31.08 -15.63
CA VAL A 542 -24.10 -30.55 -14.58
C VAL A 542 -24.41 -29.04 -14.46
N ARG A 543 -24.89 -28.65 -13.29
CA ARG A 543 -25.23 -27.27 -12.94
C ARG A 543 -24.00 -26.37 -13.08
N THR A 544 -23.91 -25.62 -14.17
CA THR A 544 -23.08 -24.42 -14.29
C THR A 544 -23.53 -23.41 -13.23
N LYS A 545 -22.60 -22.90 -12.43
CA LYS A 545 -22.83 -21.74 -11.57
C LYS A 545 -23.30 -20.57 -12.45
N PHE A 546 -24.60 -20.29 -12.41
CA PHE A 546 -25.17 -19.12 -13.08
C PHE A 546 -24.60 -17.86 -12.43
N GLN A 547 -23.92 -17.05 -13.18
CA GLN A 547 -23.74 -15.64 -12.83
C GLN A 547 -25.11 -14.97 -12.99
N ILE A 548 -25.73 -14.61 -11.86
CA ILE A 548 -27.01 -13.89 -11.85
C ILE A 548 -26.74 -12.47 -12.35
N GLY A 549 -27.24 -12.13 -13.51
CA GLY A 549 -27.15 -10.77 -14.06
C GLY A 549 -28.28 -9.86 -13.55
N LEU A 550 -28.14 -8.55 -13.70
CA LEU A 550 -29.15 -7.56 -13.29
C LEU A 550 -30.54 -7.87 -13.87
N LYS A 551 -30.61 -8.37 -15.11
CA LYS A 551 -31.86 -8.75 -15.81
C LYS A 551 -32.57 -9.96 -15.16
N ASP A 552 -31.85 -10.75 -14.38
CA ASP A 552 -32.42 -11.94 -13.75
C ASP A 552 -33.05 -11.59 -12.39
N VAL A 553 -32.66 -10.48 -11.76
CA VAL A 553 -33.11 -10.05 -10.43
C VAL A 553 -34.02 -8.83 -10.44
N LEU A 554 -33.88 -7.94 -11.43
CA LEU A 554 -34.75 -6.77 -11.63
C LEU A 554 -35.73 -7.08 -12.75
N VAL A 555 -36.95 -7.39 -12.39
CA VAL A 555 -38.04 -7.72 -13.31
C VAL A 555 -39.16 -6.68 -13.22
N GLU A 556 -40.05 -6.62 -14.22
CA GLU A 556 -41.07 -5.57 -14.31
C GLU A 556 -41.92 -5.48 -13.04
N GLU A 557 -42.24 -6.63 -12.40
CA GLU A 557 -43.03 -6.71 -11.16
C GLU A 557 -42.29 -6.11 -9.92
N THR A 558 -40.98 -5.93 -9.99
CA THR A 558 -40.19 -5.34 -8.90
C THR A 558 -39.81 -3.89 -9.14
N ILE A 559 -40.33 -3.27 -10.21
CA ILE A 559 -40.14 -1.86 -10.52
C ILE A 559 -41.45 -1.11 -10.21
N GLN A 560 -41.36 -0.06 -9.41
CA GLN A 560 -42.47 0.78 -9.02
C GLN A 560 -42.20 2.23 -9.40
N VAL A 561 -43.15 2.86 -10.07
CA VAL A 561 -43.10 4.27 -10.46
C VAL A 561 -44.28 4.97 -9.81
N LEU A 562 -44.03 5.88 -8.90
CA LEU A 562 -45.07 6.65 -8.21
C LEU A 562 -45.28 8.00 -8.87
N ASP A 563 -46.48 8.51 -8.76
CA ASP A 563 -46.91 9.85 -9.19
C ASP A 563 -46.90 10.88 -8.03
N HIS A 564 -46.47 10.46 -6.84
CA HIS A 564 -46.42 11.27 -5.62
C HIS A 564 -45.16 10.93 -4.81
N VAL A 565 -44.78 11.83 -3.88
CA VAL A 565 -43.63 11.66 -3.00
C VAL A 565 -44.04 10.98 -1.71
N LEU A 566 -43.27 10.01 -1.27
CA LEU A 566 -43.42 9.36 0.04
C LEU A 566 -42.35 9.84 1.02
N PRO A 567 -42.65 9.88 2.35
CA PRO A 567 -41.63 9.93 3.35
C PRO A 567 -40.62 8.78 3.16
N TRP A 568 -39.34 9.01 3.45
CA TRP A 568 -38.28 8.04 3.13
C TRP A 568 -38.49 6.64 3.74
N GLU A 569 -39.03 6.53 5.00
CA GLU A 569 -39.34 5.24 5.61
C GLU A 569 -40.44 4.50 4.83
N ASP A 570 -41.46 5.22 4.42
CA ASP A 570 -42.57 4.66 3.63
C ASP A 570 -42.08 4.26 2.22
N ALA A 571 -41.14 5.01 1.64
CA ALA A 571 -40.51 4.66 0.39
C ALA A 571 -39.68 3.37 0.49
N ILE A 572 -38.97 3.14 1.62
CA ILE A 572 -38.23 1.88 1.87
C ILE A 572 -39.22 0.72 2.04
N GLN A 573 -40.33 0.91 2.73
CA GLN A 573 -41.35 -0.13 2.87
C GLN A 573 -42.01 -0.42 1.53
N THR A 574 -42.27 0.60 0.72
CA THR A 574 -42.91 0.46 -0.58
C THR A 574 -42.00 -0.29 -1.56
N VAL A 575 -40.71 0.07 -1.66
CA VAL A 575 -39.78 -0.65 -2.52
C VAL A 575 -39.57 -2.11 -2.08
N ALA A 576 -39.66 -2.39 -0.79
CA ALA A 576 -39.55 -3.75 -0.24
C ALA A 576 -40.75 -4.65 -0.55
N LYS A 577 -41.92 -4.07 -0.75
CA LYS A 577 -43.19 -4.80 -0.86
C LYS A 577 -43.21 -5.91 -1.93
N PRO A 578 -42.75 -5.68 -3.18
CA PRO A 578 -42.71 -6.75 -4.17
C PRO A 578 -41.84 -7.93 -3.75
N LEU A 579 -40.73 -7.66 -3.05
CA LEU A 579 -39.80 -8.70 -2.56
C LEU A 579 -40.39 -9.46 -1.36
N LEU A 580 -41.13 -8.79 -0.50
CA LEU A 580 -41.88 -9.40 0.60
C LEU A 580 -42.99 -10.31 0.07
N ASP A 581 -43.78 -9.82 -0.90
CA ASP A 581 -44.91 -10.57 -1.50
C ASP A 581 -44.41 -11.84 -2.22
N ARG A 582 -43.22 -11.79 -2.79
CA ARG A 582 -42.54 -12.94 -3.41
C ARG A 582 -41.85 -13.85 -2.39
N GLY A 583 -41.71 -13.40 -1.14
CA GLY A 583 -41.03 -14.13 -0.08
C GLY A 583 -39.53 -14.18 -0.25
N ASP A 584 -38.94 -13.25 -1.02
CA ASP A 584 -37.51 -13.14 -1.29
C ASP A 584 -36.74 -12.55 -0.10
N ILE A 585 -37.43 -11.67 0.68
CA ILE A 585 -36.94 -11.10 1.93
C ILE A 585 -38.01 -11.23 3.01
N THR A 586 -37.66 -10.94 4.26
CA THR A 586 -38.57 -10.92 5.41
C THR A 586 -38.82 -9.50 5.91
N GLU A 587 -39.89 -9.28 6.69
CA GLU A 587 -40.14 -7.98 7.34
C GLU A 587 -38.98 -7.56 8.26
N ARG A 588 -38.28 -8.52 8.89
CA ARG A 588 -37.09 -8.28 9.68
C ARG A 588 -35.98 -7.64 8.83
N TYR A 589 -35.83 -8.09 7.59
CA TYR A 589 -34.83 -7.53 6.64
C TYR A 589 -35.11 -6.05 6.36
N VAL A 590 -36.38 -5.72 6.10
CA VAL A 590 -36.84 -4.35 5.83
C VAL A 590 -36.59 -3.44 7.03
N GLN A 591 -36.98 -3.90 8.23
CA GLN A 591 -36.75 -3.14 9.45
C GLN A 591 -35.27 -2.89 9.69
N LYS A 592 -34.44 -3.89 9.46
CA LYS A 592 -32.98 -3.79 9.62
C LYS A 592 -32.36 -2.84 8.61
N ALA A 593 -32.85 -2.81 7.37
CA ALA A 593 -32.42 -1.85 6.35
C ALA A 593 -32.76 -0.40 6.76
N ILE A 594 -33.97 -0.18 7.35
CA ILE A 594 -34.35 1.13 7.89
C ILE A 594 -33.44 1.52 9.07
N ASP A 595 -33.15 0.59 9.98
CA ASP A 595 -32.29 0.83 11.13
C ASP A 595 -30.86 1.18 10.69
N ASN A 596 -30.32 0.51 9.65
CA ASN A 596 -29.01 0.79 9.08
C ASN A 596 -28.97 2.20 8.49
N ILE A 597 -30.01 2.64 7.78
CA ILE A 597 -30.12 4.01 7.25
C ILE A 597 -30.10 5.04 8.40
N LYS A 598 -30.74 4.75 9.52
CA LYS A 598 -30.73 5.61 10.72
C LYS A 598 -29.35 5.67 11.38
N ALA A 599 -28.59 4.58 11.33
CA ALA A 599 -27.29 4.46 11.97
C ALA A 599 -26.15 5.00 11.08
N ASP A 600 -26.17 4.70 9.75
CA ASP A 600 -25.04 4.89 8.81
C ASP A 600 -25.35 5.86 7.66
N LYS A 601 -25.78 7.01 7.98
CA LYS A 601 -26.35 8.11 7.18
C LYS A 601 -25.77 8.43 5.77
N PRO A 602 -24.48 8.32 5.42
CA PRO A 602 -24.02 8.74 4.08
C PRO A 602 -23.74 7.63 3.08
N PHE A 603 -23.77 6.34 3.47
CA PHE A 603 -23.30 5.24 2.60
C PHE A 603 -24.35 4.57 1.74
N ILE A 604 -25.58 4.92 1.91
CA ILE A 604 -26.68 4.39 1.10
C ILE A 604 -26.86 5.16 -0.20
N MET A 605 -26.27 6.33 -0.36
CA MET A 605 -26.33 7.11 -1.61
C MET A 605 -25.20 6.68 -2.55
N ILE A 606 -25.57 6.07 -3.66
CA ILE A 606 -24.64 5.60 -4.69
C ILE A 606 -24.46 6.59 -5.83
N ALA A 607 -25.46 7.48 -6.03
CA ALA A 607 -25.42 8.59 -6.96
C ALA A 607 -26.33 9.70 -6.44
N ASP A 608 -26.24 10.90 -7.02
CA ASP A 608 -27.10 12.01 -6.64
C ASP A 608 -28.58 11.65 -6.84
N GLY A 609 -29.36 11.68 -5.76
CA GLY A 609 -30.77 11.28 -5.75
C GLY A 609 -31.04 9.77 -5.67
N VAL A 610 -30.03 8.88 -5.64
CA VAL A 610 -30.21 7.43 -5.66
C VAL A 610 -29.69 6.80 -4.38
N ILE A 611 -30.55 6.09 -3.64
CA ILE A 611 -30.18 5.36 -2.43
C ILE A 611 -30.37 3.85 -2.58
N ILE A 612 -29.50 3.07 -1.92
CA ILE A 612 -29.63 1.61 -1.77
C ILE A 612 -29.98 1.26 -0.34
N ALA A 613 -31.15 0.63 -0.16
CA ALA A 613 -31.56 0.04 1.10
C ALA A 613 -31.18 -1.44 1.14
N HIS A 614 -30.42 -1.84 2.17
CA HIS A 614 -29.97 -3.23 2.36
C HIS A 614 -29.75 -3.55 3.84
N ALA A 615 -29.69 -4.84 4.15
CA ALA A 615 -29.35 -5.36 5.47
C ALA A 615 -28.37 -6.54 5.35
N GLY A 616 -27.88 -7.05 6.45
CA GLY A 616 -26.92 -8.15 6.47
C GLY A 616 -27.48 -9.46 5.90
N VAL A 617 -26.61 -10.38 5.49
CA VAL A 617 -26.97 -11.69 4.92
C VAL A 617 -27.83 -12.54 5.85
N ASP A 618 -27.64 -12.41 7.19
CA ASP A 618 -28.39 -13.15 8.20
C ASP A 618 -29.70 -12.46 8.64
N ASP A 619 -30.00 -11.29 8.07
CA ASP A 619 -31.16 -10.49 8.51
C ASP A 619 -32.46 -10.87 7.81
N GLY A 620 -32.46 -11.87 6.93
CA GLY A 620 -33.66 -12.47 6.39
C GLY A 620 -33.88 -12.37 4.88
N ALA A 621 -32.82 -12.12 4.09
CA ALA A 621 -32.82 -12.36 2.65
C ALA A 621 -32.77 -13.87 2.40
N LYS A 622 -33.61 -14.38 1.50
CA LYS A 622 -33.70 -15.82 1.17
C LYS A 622 -33.16 -16.14 -0.21
N ARG A 623 -33.07 -15.17 -1.09
CA ARG A 623 -32.46 -15.28 -2.41
C ARG A 623 -31.93 -13.93 -2.87
N VAL A 624 -31.07 -13.94 -3.88
CA VAL A 624 -30.62 -12.69 -4.52
C VAL A 624 -31.81 -12.04 -5.21
N CYS A 625 -32.14 -10.81 -4.82
CA CYS A 625 -33.31 -10.09 -5.32
C CYS A 625 -33.03 -8.60 -5.34
N LEU A 626 -33.78 -7.89 -6.21
CA LEU A 626 -33.68 -6.45 -6.36
C LEU A 626 -35.04 -5.87 -6.68
N SER A 627 -35.39 -4.73 -6.08
CA SER A 627 -36.52 -3.91 -6.44
C SER A 627 -36.14 -2.44 -6.55
N LEU A 628 -36.87 -1.69 -7.34
CA LEU A 628 -36.64 -0.28 -7.62
C LEU A 628 -37.93 0.52 -7.47
N LEU A 629 -37.82 1.68 -6.83
CA LEU A 629 -38.88 2.67 -6.68
C LEU A 629 -38.38 4.01 -7.22
N THR A 630 -39.22 4.68 -8.02
CA THR A 630 -38.96 6.07 -8.44
C THR A 630 -40.13 6.98 -8.03
N MET A 631 -39.80 8.20 -7.64
CA MET A 631 -40.72 9.25 -7.22
C MET A 631 -40.55 10.51 -8.08
N PRO A 632 -41.58 11.35 -8.25
CA PRO A 632 -41.52 12.54 -9.10
C PRO A 632 -40.62 13.65 -8.54
N GLU A 633 -40.44 13.71 -7.24
CA GLU A 633 -39.59 14.67 -6.53
C GLU A 633 -38.82 13.97 -5.43
N ARG A 634 -37.72 14.59 -4.98
CA ARG A 634 -36.86 14.05 -3.93
C ARG A 634 -37.52 14.13 -2.54
N THR A 635 -37.36 13.10 -1.75
CA THR A 635 -37.73 13.07 -0.32
C THR A 635 -36.48 13.24 0.53
N ASP A 636 -36.60 13.95 1.66
CA ASP A 636 -35.52 14.08 2.63
C ASP A 636 -35.32 12.74 3.38
N VAL A 637 -34.10 12.22 3.33
CA VAL A 637 -33.71 10.99 4.00
C VAL A 637 -32.94 11.35 5.26
N TYR A 638 -33.66 11.41 6.36
CA TYR A 638 -33.15 11.62 7.73
C TYR A 638 -32.36 12.95 7.91
N GLY A 639 -32.66 14.00 7.14
CA GLY A 639 -32.02 15.32 7.25
C GLY A 639 -30.59 15.41 6.72
N TYR A 640 -30.12 14.43 5.95
CA TYR A 640 -28.74 14.39 5.44
C TYR A 640 -28.63 14.27 3.92
N MET A 641 -29.65 13.76 3.28
CA MET A 641 -29.64 13.56 1.82
C MET A 641 -31.07 13.60 1.27
N GLU A 642 -31.18 13.80 -0.02
CA GLU A 642 -32.46 13.76 -0.73
C GLU A 642 -32.41 12.68 -1.81
N ALA A 643 -33.48 11.89 -1.96
CA ALA A 643 -33.57 10.81 -2.93
C ALA A 643 -34.93 10.76 -3.62
N ASP A 644 -34.91 10.51 -4.92
CA ASP A 644 -36.07 10.27 -5.78
C ASP A 644 -36.07 8.84 -6.37
N VAL A 645 -34.94 8.13 -6.23
CA VAL A 645 -34.78 6.72 -6.61
C VAL A 645 -34.33 5.90 -5.40
N VAL A 646 -35.10 4.85 -5.09
CA VAL A 646 -34.80 3.93 -4.00
C VAL A 646 -34.65 2.52 -4.55
N ILE A 647 -33.54 1.87 -4.24
CA ILE A 647 -33.26 0.49 -4.63
C ILE A 647 -33.17 -0.36 -3.36
N MET A 648 -33.90 -1.49 -3.34
CA MET A 648 -33.77 -2.51 -2.30
C MET A 648 -33.00 -3.71 -2.88
N ILE A 649 -31.92 -4.11 -2.20
CA ILE A 649 -31.12 -5.29 -2.57
C ILE A 649 -31.21 -6.30 -1.44
N GLY A 650 -31.42 -7.57 -1.78
CA GLY A 650 -31.37 -8.70 -0.86
C GLY A 650 -30.47 -9.80 -1.37
N THR A 651 -29.61 -10.36 -0.50
CA THR A 651 -28.73 -11.50 -0.82
C THR A 651 -28.56 -12.40 0.40
N PRO A 652 -28.73 -13.71 0.22
CA PRO A 652 -28.55 -14.71 1.29
C PRO A 652 -27.11 -15.22 1.39
N GLU A 653 -26.22 -14.88 0.43
CA GLU A 653 -24.86 -15.36 0.37
C GLU A 653 -23.88 -14.19 0.15
N PRO A 654 -22.75 -14.15 0.87
CA PRO A 654 -21.82 -13.02 0.83
C PRO A 654 -21.13 -12.78 -0.51
N THR A 655 -21.18 -13.73 -1.43
CA THR A 655 -20.46 -13.71 -2.71
C THR A 655 -21.32 -13.43 -3.94
N LYS A 656 -22.59 -13.04 -3.76
CA LYS A 656 -23.55 -12.87 -4.88
C LYS A 656 -24.07 -11.42 -5.06
N HIS A 657 -23.31 -10.43 -4.57
CA HIS A 657 -23.60 -9.01 -4.84
C HIS A 657 -23.05 -8.54 -6.17
#